data_8683a41a5c6d9ec490ffe5a4d69cb2b4
#
_entry.id   8683a41a5c6d9ec490ffe5a4d69cb2b4
#
_cell.length_a   1.000
_cell.length_b   1.000
_cell.length_c   1.000
_cell.angle_alpha   90.00
_cell.angle_beta   90.00
_cell.angle_gamma   90.00
#
_symmetry.space_group_name_H-M   'P 1'
#
loop_
_entity.id
_entity.type
_entity.pdbx_description
1 polymer ?
#
loop_
_entity_poly.entity_id
_entity_poly.type
_entity_poly.pdbx_seq_one_letter_code
_entity_poly.pdbx_strand_id
1 'polypeptide(L)'
;MIDKKKCLMKPLAFTIAAILSTSALADDEVELDDGETMTVHATAKEELKQQPGVSIITAEDIEKTPPVNDLSEIIRKMPGVNLTGNSASGSRGNNRQIDIRGMGPENTLILVDGVPVTSRNSVRYSWRGERDTRGDTNWVPPELVERIEVIRGPAAARYGNGAAGGVINIITKRPTNDWHGALSLFTNQPENDKEGATKRANFNLSGPLAGDALTMRLYGNINKTDADDYDINTQQNGSYAAGREGVRNKDINGVLSWKITPEQILDVEYGYSRQGNIYAGDTQYSNGNLSPNGLVESLYGQETNRLYRQNYGITHNGIWEWGQSRVGFYYEKTNNTRLQEGSTGRVEGMINSDQYATSRLENYRANGEINLPLNLWVEQTLTLGAEWEREELNDPASMQSTSAEGVVINGVSGDPSARSSKNSADISALYLEDNIEALPGTFIIPGLRFDYHNKFGGNWSPSLNLSQALGDYVKLKAGIARAYKAPNLYQSSEGYLLSTRGNGCPNNIASGSCYLTGNDDLKPETSVNKEIGLEFTKDGFDAGITYFRNDYKNKIVAGTELLGLASNGYNILQWENGGKAVVEGLEGNLTVPVVKDTLSWRTNATYMIQSKNKDTGNPLSIIPEYTINTMLDWQATEKLSANLNWTLYGRQKPREYAESRNETGSMSSREVGAYSIVGVGMNYQLTKNLRVNGGVSNLFDKQLYRENDGASTYNEPGRAYYAGVTMSF
;
A
#
# COMPACT_ATOMS: atom_id res chain seq x y z
N MET A 1 19.66 15.32 50.90
CA MET A 1 20.22 14.52 49.81
C MET A 1 19.25 13.39 49.59
N ILE A 2 18.23 13.63 48.82
CA ILE A 2 17.14 12.68 48.54
C ILE A 2 17.51 11.99 47.25
N ASP A 3 17.49 10.69 47.30
CA ASP A 3 17.98 9.79 46.26
C ASP A 3 17.07 9.85 45.02
N LYS A 4 17.52 10.59 44.01
CA LYS A 4 16.81 10.81 42.70
C LYS A 4 16.80 9.57 41.78
N LYS A 5 17.29 8.43 42.20
CA LYS A 5 17.48 7.26 41.33
C LYS A 5 16.28 6.31 41.22
N LYS A 6 15.20 6.53 41.97
CA LYS A 6 14.06 5.58 41.98
C LYS A 6 12.87 5.97 41.10
N CYS A 7 12.85 7.17 40.55
CA CYS A 7 11.66 7.72 39.88
C CYS A 7 11.59 7.45 38.35
N LEU A 8 12.64 6.92 37.75
CA LEU A 8 12.77 6.88 36.25
C LEU A 8 12.47 5.52 35.59
N MET A 9 12.21 4.47 36.34
CA MET A 9 12.04 3.12 35.76
C MET A 9 10.61 2.75 35.33
N LYS A 10 9.60 3.46 35.82
CA LYS A 10 8.20 3.12 35.52
C LYS A 10 7.63 3.63 34.16
N PRO A 11 8.09 4.75 33.56
CA PRO A 11 7.51 5.25 32.33
C PRO A 11 7.80 4.39 31.09
N LEU A 12 8.94 3.70 31.05
CA LEU A 12 9.32 2.92 29.86
C LEU A 12 8.44 1.69 29.63
N ALA A 13 8.09 1.01 30.71
CA ALA A 13 7.18 -0.14 30.67
C ALA A 13 5.76 0.27 30.27
N PHE A 14 5.36 1.49 30.60
CA PHE A 14 4.01 2.01 30.31
C PHE A 14 3.87 2.50 28.87
N THR A 15 4.90 3.12 28.32
CA THR A 15 4.88 3.58 26.91
C THR A 15 4.83 2.39 25.94
N ILE A 16 5.43 1.27 26.30
CA ILE A 16 5.36 0.03 25.52
C ILE A 16 4.00 -0.67 25.73
N ALA A 17 3.41 -0.60 26.93
CA ALA A 17 2.10 -1.19 27.21
C ALA A 17 0.94 -0.38 26.61
N ALA A 18 1.05 0.95 26.53
CA ALA A 18 0.04 1.81 25.90
C ALA A 18 -0.05 1.60 24.37
N ILE A 19 1.00 1.08 23.74
CA ILE A 19 0.98 0.66 22.34
C ILE A 19 0.24 -0.69 22.17
N LEU A 20 0.11 -1.47 23.24
CA LEU A 20 -0.47 -2.83 23.21
C LEU A 20 -1.93 -2.90 23.65
N SER A 21 -2.51 -1.83 24.21
CA SER A 21 -3.91 -1.83 24.62
C SER A 21 -4.78 -1.07 23.62
N THR A 22 -5.38 -1.77 22.71
CA THR A 22 -6.45 -1.30 21.85
C THR A 22 -7.76 -1.28 22.62
N SER A 23 -7.96 -0.34 23.50
CA SER A 23 -9.31 0.08 23.93
C SER A 23 -9.23 1.17 24.97
N ALA A 24 -9.84 2.30 24.65
CA ALA A 24 -10.21 3.37 25.58
C ALA A 24 -9.07 3.83 26.51
N LEU A 25 -8.28 4.77 26.07
CA LEU A 25 -7.53 5.63 26.97
C LEU A 25 -8.36 6.88 27.23
N ALA A 26 -9.25 6.74 28.18
CA ALA A 26 -9.59 7.86 29.04
C ALA A 26 -8.51 7.86 30.12
N ASP A 27 -7.90 9.00 30.36
CA ASP A 27 -7.05 9.35 31.49
C ASP A 27 -6.50 8.16 32.32
N ASP A 28 -5.40 7.55 31.84
CA ASP A 28 -4.65 6.64 32.71
C ASP A 28 -3.75 7.48 33.63
N GLU A 29 -4.26 7.78 34.83
CA GLU A 29 -3.47 8.32 35.92
C GLU A 29 -2.51 7.23 36.44
N VAL A 30 -1.22 7.43 36.26
CA VAL A 30 -0.19 6.61 36.86
C VAL A 30 0.08 7.15 38.28
N GLU A 31 -0.41 6.45 39.29
CA GLU A 31 -0.12 6.77 40.68
C GLU A 31 1.37 6.48 40.98
N LEU A 32 2.12 7.52 41.29
CA LEU A 32 3.50 7.40 41.74
C LEU A 32 3.50 7.15 43.27
N ASP A 33 4.51 6.43 43.78
CA ASP A 33 4.65 6.01 45.18
C ASP A 33 4.75 7.19 46.19
N ASP A 34 4.83 8.42 45.69
CA ASP A 34 4.87 9.68 46.46
C ASP A 34 3.59 10.50 46.39
N GLY A 35 2.53 9.96 45.72
CA GLY A 35 1.24 10.63 45.57
C GLY A 35 1.18 11.67 44.47
N GLU A 36 2.22 11.79 43.65
CA GLU A 36 2.17 12.58 42.40
C GLU A 36 1.60 11.74 41.26
N THR A 37 0.55 12.26 40.65
CA THR A 37 -0.02 11.69 39.37
C THR A 37 0.67 12.31 38.18
N MET A 38 1.17 11.48 37.29
CA MET A 38 1.71 11.94 36.00
C MET A 38 0.73 11.61 34.87
N THR A 39 0.13 12.63 34.32
CA THR A 39 -0.75 12.46 33.16
C THR A 39 0.11 12.36 31.91
N VAL A 40 -0.04 11.25 31.19
CA VAL A 40 0.65 11.05 29.91
C VAL A 40 -0.27 11.52 28.77
N HIS A 41 0.11 12.60 28.12
CA HIS A 41 -0.64 13.09 26.96
C HIS A 41 -0.17 12.40 25.68
N ALA A 42 -1.14 11.96 24.88
CA ALA A 42 -0.87 11.39 23.57
C ALA A 42 -0.21 12.44 22.66
N THR A 43 0.71 11.99 21.82
CA THR A 43 1.22 12.83 20.74
C THR A 43 0.13 13.08 19.70
N ALA A 44 0.28 14.08 18.86
CA ALA A 44 -0.64 14.34 17.74
C ALA A 44 -0.81 13.10 16.86
N LYS A 45 0.27 12.35 16.64
CA LYS A 45 0.25 11.10 15.86
C LYS A 45 -0.61 10.02 16.51
N GLU A 46 -0.51 9.84 17.82
CA GLU A 46 -1.31 8.84 18.54
C GLU A 46 -2.79 9.22 18.56
N GLU A 47 -3.10 10.49 18.76
CA GLU A 47 -4.48 10.98 18.69
C GLU A 47 -5.06 10.84 17.27
N LEU A 48 -4.29 11.14 16.24
CA LEU A 48 -4.72 10.98 14.85
C LEU A 48 -5.00 9.50 14.49
N LYS A 49 -4.26 8.56 15.06
CA LYS A 49 -4.51 7.13 14.89
C LYS A 49 -5.82 6.65 15.51
N GLN A 50 -6.37 7.39 16.46
CA GLN A 50 -7.67 7.08 17.09
C GLN A 50 -8.86 7.69 16.34
N GLN A 51 -8.65 8.28 15.18
CA GLN A 51 -9.71 8.95 14.41
C GLN A 51 -10.56 7.97 13.58
N PRO A 52 -11.81 8.33 13.20
CA PRO A 52 -12.67 7.46 12.40
C PRO A 52 -12.08 7.07 11.05
N GLY A 53 -11.21 7.86 10.47
CA GLY A 53 -10.51 7.53 9.21
C GLY A 53 -9.39 6.51 9.38
N VAL A 54 -9.21 5.88 10.54
CA VAL A 54 -8.15 4.91 10.82
C VAL A 54 -8.74 3.55 11.16
N SER A 55 -8.18 2.50 10.57
CA SER A 55 -8.53 1.11 10.85
C SER A 55 -7.27 0.34 11.23
N ILE A 56 -7.43 -0.62 12.15
CA ILE A 56 -6.34 -1.49 12.60
C ILE A 56 -6.70 -2.94 12.27
N ILE A 57 -5.78 -3.63 11.59
CA ILE A 57 -5.85 -5.07 11.36
C ILE A 57 -4.87 -5.71 12.32
N THR A 58 -5.37 -6.57 13.21
CA THR A 58 -4.55 -7.25 14.22
C THR A 58 -3.94 -8.54 13.67
N ALA A 59 -2.93 -9.07 14.36
CA ALA A 59 -2.39 -10.40 14.06
C ALA A 59 -3.47 -11.47 14.14
N GLU A 60 -4.40 -11.36 15.08
CA GLU A 60 -5.55 -12.28 15.21
C GLU A 60 -6.48 -12.20 14.00
N ASP A 61 -6.75 -11.02 13.47
CA ASP A 61 -7.53 -10.85 12.24
C ASP A 61 -6.87 -11.55 11.05
N ILE A 62 -5.55 -11.46 10.94
CA ILE A 62 -4.77 -12.14 9.90
C ILE A 62 -4.84 -13.67 10.07
N GLU A 63 -4.79 -14.17 11.29
CA GLU A 63 -4.92 -15.60 11.56
C GLU A 63 -6.31 -16.15 11.23
N LYS A 64 -7.37 -15.35 11.44
CA LYS A 64 -8.76 -15.74 11.13
C LYS A 64 -9.04 -15.82 9.63
N THR A 65 -8.45 -14.92 8.85
CA THR A 65 -8.58 -14.90 7.38
C THR A 65 -7.20 -14.71 6.75
N PRO A 66 -6.37 -15.76 6.75
CA PRO A 66 -4.98 -15.64 6.32
C PRO A 66 -4.88 -15.28 4.83
N PRO A 67 -4.09 -14.25 4.48
CA PRO A 67 -3.75 -13.97 3.09
C PRO A 67 -2.97 -15.12 2.47
N VAL A 68 -3.18 -15.34 1.18
CA VAL A 68 -2.47 -16.40 0.46
C VAL A 68 -1.01 -16.01 0.21
N ASN A 69 -0.78 -14.83 -0.36
CA ASN A 69 0.59 -14.40 -0.67
C ASN A 69 0.81 -12.87 -0.64
N ASP A 70 -0.22 -12.08 -0.34
CA ASP A 70 -0.12 -10.62 -0.33
C ASP A 70 -1.05 -10.04 0.74
N LEU A 71 -0.52 -9.16 1.58
CA LEU A 71 -1.31 -8.49 2.64
C LEU A 71 -2.43 -7.62 2.07
N SER A 72 -2.35 -7.20 0.81
CA SER A 72 -3.44 -6.48 0.15
C SER A 72 -4.77 -7.23 0.17
N GLU A 73 -4.72 -8.55 0.24
CA GLU A 73 -5.92 -9.40 0.30
C GLU A 73 -6.76 -9.15 1.56
N ILE A 74 -6.12 -8.86 2.69
CA ILE A 74 -6.82 -8.51 3.93
C ILE A 74 -7.00 -7.00 4.09
N ILE A 75 -6.05 -6.20 3.63
CA ILE A 75 -6.11 -4.73 3.72
C ILE A 75 -7.30 -4.18 2.92
N ARG A 76 -7.63 -4.78 1.77
CA ARG A 76 -8.78 -4.38 0.94
C ARG A 76 -10.14 -4.51 1.63
N LYS A 77 -10.20 -5.24 2.74
CA LYS A 77 -11.44 -5.42 3.52
C LYS A 77 -11.74 -4.26 4.47
N MET A 78 -10.83 -3.29 4.59
CA MET A 78 -11.02 -2.11 5.43
C MET A 78 -11.86 -1.06 4.70
N PRO A 79 -12.58 -0.20 5.45
CA PRO A 79 -13.35 0.88 4.84
C PRO A 79 -12.48 1.77 3.95
N GLY A 80 -13.00 2.18 2.79
CA GLY A 80 -12.32 3.05 1.85
C GLY A 80 -11.16 2.42 1.07
N VAL A 81 -10.88 1.15 1.28
CA VAL A 81 -9.76 0.46 0.63
C VAL A 81 -10.24 -0.44 -0.48
N ASN A 82 -9.61 -0.31 -1.64
CA ASN A 82 -9.85 -1.14 -2.80
C ASN A 82 -8.56 -1.79 -3.26
N LEU A 83 -8.67 -2.90 -3.96
CA LEU A 83 -7.58 -3.51 -4.69
C LEU A 83 -7.82 -3.25 -6.17
N THR A 84 -7.02 -2.38 -6.73
CA THR A 84 -7.06 -2.08 -8.15
C THR A 84 -5.83 -2.66 -8.84
N GLY A 85 -5.93 -2.80 -10.10
CA GLY A 85 -4.82 -3.13 -10.93
C GLY A 85 -5.02 -2.57 -12.31
N ASN A 86 -4.08 -2.83 -13.17
CA ASN A 86 -4.30 -2.65 -14.57
C ASN A 86 -5.58 -3.43 -14.91
N SER A 87 -6.53 -2.69 -15.43
CA SER A 87 -7.81 -3.22 -15.86
C SER A 87 -7.70 -4.45 -16.76
N ALA A 88 -6.65 -4.51 -17.50
CA ALA A 88 -6.36 -5.68 -18.29
C ALA A 88 -5.84 -6.80 -17.43
N SER A 89 -5.90 -6.78 -16.21
CA SER A 89 -5.38 -7.74 -15.31
C SER A 89 -4.91 -9.03 -16.02
N GLY A 90 -3.82 -9.63 -15.61
CA GLY A 90 -3.05 -10.54 -16.45
C GLY A 90 -1.99 -9.79 -17.25
N SER A 91 -1.92 -8.45 -17.09
CA SER A 91 -0.70 -7.74 -17.43
C SER A 91 0.45 -8.27 -16.62
N ARG A 92 1.61 -8.27 -17.22
CA ARG A 92 2.84 -8.65 -16.55
C ARG A 92 3.07 -7.85 -15.28
N GLY A 93 3.72 -8.49 -14.31
CA GLY A 93 3.94 -7.91 -13.01
C GLY A 93 2.79 -8.13 -12.03
N ASN A 94 1.72 -8.81 -12.46
CA ASN A 94 0.56 -9.13 -11.63
C ASN A 94 0.02 -7.89 -10.91
N ASN A 95 -0.27 -6.86 -11.69
CA ASN A 95 -0.59 -5.51 -11.22
C ASN A 95 -1.82 -5.51 -10.30
N ARG A 96 -1.54 -5.44 -9.01
CA ARG A 96 -2.51 -5.38 -7.92
C ARG A 96 -2.01 -4.46 -6.85
N GLN A 97 -2.63 -3.32 -6.70
CA GLN A 97 -2.19 -2.32 -5.74
C GLN A 97 -3.35 -1.81 -4.91
N ILE A 98 -3.06 -1.46 -3.67
CA ILE A 98 -4.00 -0.80 -2.79
C ILE A 98 -4.29 0.61 -3.31
N ASP A 99 -5.57 0.89 -3.44
CA ASP A 99 -6.12 2.20 -3.77
C ASP A 99 -7.04 2.66 -2.64
N ILE A 100 -6.67 3.71 -1.95
CA ILE A 100 -7.47 4.27 -0.87
C ILE A 100 -8.39 5.36 -1.44
N ARG A 101 -9.69 5.20 -1.19
CA ARG A 101 -10.75 6.15 -1.57
C ARG A 101 -10.82 6.46 -3.07
N GLY A 102 -10.30 5.61 -3.92
CA GLY A 102 -10.33 5.83 -5.38
C GLY A 102 -9.41 6.94 -5.88
N MET A 103 -8.39 7.30 -5.10
CA MET A 103 -7.41 8.34 -5.47
C MET A 103 -6.31 7.82 -6.40
N GLY A 104 -6.25 6.52 -6.63
CA GLY A 104 -5.21 5.82 -7.37
C GLY A 104 -4.08 5.28 -6.49
N PRO A 105 -3.44 4.15 -6.89
CA PRO A 105 -2.41 3.49 -6.10
C PRO A 105 -1.18 4.36 -5.81
N GLU A 106 -0.83 5.25 -6.73
CA GLU A 106 0.31 6.18 -6.56
C GLU A 106 0.08 7.20 -5.43
N ASN A 107 -1.15 7.35 -4.94
CA ASN A 107 -1.52 8.19 -3.80
C ASN A 107 -1.66 7.41 -2.49
N THR A 108 -1.22 6.16 -2.46
CA THR A 108 -1.15 5.34 -1.25
C THR A 108 0.30 5.13 -0.87
N LEU A 109 0.67 5.60 0.32
CA LEU A 109 2.01 5.40 0.88
C LEU A 109 2.05 4.11 1.69
N ILE A 110 3.00 3.23 1.39
CA ILE A 110 3.22 1.98 2.13
C ILE A 110 4.43 2.15 3.04
N LEU A 111 4.25 1.86 4.31
CA LEU A 111 5.30 1.86 5.32
C LEU A 111 5.47 0.45 5.91
N VAL A 112 6.70 0.11 6.25
CA VAL A 112 7.04 -1.02 7.12
C VAL A 112 7.75 -0.45 8.35
N ASP A 113 7.21 -0.69 9.53
CA ASP A 113 7.71 -0.14 10.80
C ASP A 113 7.91 1.39 10.75
N GLY A 114 7.02 2.10 10.06
CA GLY A 114 7.05 3.55 9.90
C GLY A 114 8.00 4.08 8.83
N VAL A 115 8.71 3.21 8.12
CA VAL A 115 9.64 3.59 7.05
C VAL A 115 9.01 3.34 5.68
N PRO A 116 8.98 4.34 4.78
CA PRO A 116 8.45 4.16 3.43
C PRO A 116 9.14 3.03 2.67
N VAL A 117 8.35 2.19 2.02
CA VAL A 117 8.78 1.18 1.07
C VAL A 117 8.36 1.62 -0.32
N THR A 118 9.31 1.83 -1.20
CA THR A 118 9.07 2.40 -2.53
C THR A 118 9.67 1.56 -3.66
N SER A 119 9.83 0.26 -3.42
CA SER A 119 10.41 -0.67 -4.41
C SER A 119 9.63 -0.71 -5.72
N ARG A 120 8.31 -0.45 -5.68
CA ARG A 120 7.48 -0.31 -6.89
C ARG A 120 7.95 0.81 -7.82
N ASN A 121 8.64 1.82 -7.30
CA ASN A 121 9.19 2.91 -8.11
C ASN A 121 10.33 2.47 -9.04
N SER A 122 10.85 1.26 -8.86
CA SER A 122 11.78 0.62 -9.81
C SER A 122 11.09 0.04 -11.06
N VAL A 123 9.76 0.02 -11.08
CA VAL A 123 8.96 -0.40 -12.22
C VAL A 123 8.54 0.82 -13.03
N ARG A 124 8.69 0.78 -14.34
CA ARG A 124 8.34 1.90 -15.19
C ARG A 124 6.89 2.34 -15.01
N TYR A 125 6.65 3.61 -15.26
CA TYR A 125 5.34 4.22 -15.23
C TYR A 125 4.73 4.22 -16.63
N SER A 126 3.57 3.61 -16.81
CA SER A 126 2.92 3.50 -18.11
C SER A 126 2.15 4.77 -18.47
N TRP A 127 1.82 4.93 -19.73
CA TRP A 127 1.00 6.03 -20.21
C TRP A 127 -0.41 6.07 -19.59
N ARG A 128 -0.89 4.95 -19.06
CA ARG A 128 -2.15 4.87 -18.30
C ARG A 128 -2.07 5.46 -16.88
N GLY A 129 -0.89 5.81 -16.42
CA GLY A 129 -0.68 6.28 -15.07
C GLY A 129 -0.59 5.16 -14.03
N GLU A 130 -0.16 3.98 -14.43
CA GLU A 130 -0.05 2.78 -13.59
C GLU A 130 1.32 2.12 -13.75
N ARG A 131 1.67 1.25 -12.82
CA ARG A 131 2.90 0.45 -12.84
C ARG A 131 2.55 -1.03 -12.86
N ASP A 132 3.16 -1.81 -13.72
CA ASP A 132 2.94 -3.26 -13.81
C ASP A 132 3.69 -3.99 -12.68
N THR A 133 3.15 -3.90 -11.48
CA THR A 133 3.69 -4.51 -10.26
C THR A 133 2.58 -4.81 -9.25
N ARG A 134 2.84 -5.74 -8.34
CA ARG A 134 1.95 -6.02 -7.21
C ARG A 134 1.94 -4.92 -6.13
N GLY A 135 2.76 -3.89 -6.27
CA GLY A 135 2.97 -2.87 -5.25
C GLY A 135 3.92 -3.34 -4.14
N ASP A 136 3.80 -2.73 -2.96
CA ASP A 136 4.74 -2.92 -1.86
C ASP A 136 4.09 -3.55 -0.60
N THR A 137 2.95 -4.22 -0.73
CA THR A 137 2.23 -4.88 0.36
C THR A 137 2.60 -6.35 0.57
N ASN A 138 3.58 -6.85 -0.14
CA ASN A 138 3.98 -8.26 -0.14
C ASN A 138 5.42 -8.50 0.34
N TRP A 139 6.05 -7.50 0.96
CA TRP A 139 7.41 -7.62 1.50
C TRP A 139 7.46 -8.25 2.88
N VAL A 140 6.37 -8.26 3.63
CA VAL A 140 6.27 -8.86 4.95
C VAL A 140 5.34 -10.06 4.90
N PRO A 141 5.80 -11.26 5.31
CA PRO A 141 4.93 -12.43 5.41
C PRO A 141 3.81 -12.21 6.44
N PRO A 142 2.61 -12.73 6.19
CA PRO A 142 1.47 -12.52 7.09
C PRO A 142 1.73 -12.91 8.55
N GLU A 143 2.46 -13.98 8.78
CA GLU A 143 2.76 -14.52 10.11
C GLU A 143 3.70 -13.62 10.94
N LEU A 144 4.41 -12.69 10.30
CA LEU A 144 5.36 -11.76 10.92
C LEU A 144 4.76 -10.40 11.23
N VAL A 145 3.53 -10.17 10.84
CA VAL A 145 2.81 -8.92 11.09
C VAL A 145 2.26 -8.92 12.51
N GLU A 146 2.57 -7.89 13.27
CA GLU A 146 1.93 -7.62 14.55
C GLU A 146 0.58 -6.93 14.37
N ARG A 147 0.55 -5.89 13.53
CA ARG A 147 -0.67 -5.18 13.11
C ARG A 147 -0.44 -4.39 11.83
N ILE A 148 -1.52 -4.01 11.20
CA ILE A 148 -1.50 -3.10 10.05
C ILE A 148 -2.38 -1.90 10.39
N GLU A 149 -1.83 -0.70 10.27
CA GLU A 149 -2.55 0.56 10.45
C GLU A 149 -2.94 1.09 9.07
N VAL A 150 -4.23 1.34 8.86
CA VAL A 150 -4.77 1.93 7.62
C VAL A 150 -5.26 3.33 7.95
N ILE A 151 -4.53 4.35 7.49
CA ILE A 151 -4.76 5.76 7.81
C ILE A 151 -5.25 6.47 6.55
N ARG A 152 -6.45 7.05 6.62
CA ARG A 152 -7.12 7.69 5.49
C ARG A 152 -7.33 9.18 5.77
N GLY A 153 -7.49 9.95 4.69
CA GLY A 153 -7.90 11.35 4.77
C GLY A 153 -6.89 12.31 5.40
N PRO A 154 -7.38 13.32 6.13
CA PRO A 154 -6.53 14.37 6.69
C PRO A 154 -5.42 13.91 7.63
N ALA A 155 -5.65 12.83 8.36
CA ALA A 155 -4.64 12.24 9.24
C ALA A 155 -3.39 11.72 8.48
N ALA A 156 -3.55 11.35 7.21
CA ALA A 156 -2.46 10.86 6.37
C ALA A 156 -1.55 11.98 5.84
N ALA A 157 -2.01 13.21 5.81
CA ALA A 157 -1.28 14.34 5.21
C ALA A 157 0.08 14.64 5.88
N ARG A 158 0.22 14.33 7.17
CA ARG A 158 1.48 14.48 7.91
C ARG A 158 2.63 13.64 7.34
N TYR A 159 2.32 12.54 6.65
CA TYR A 159 3.32 11.64 6.10
C TYR A 159 3.94 12.15 4.79
N GLY A 160 3.42 13.25 4.24
CA GLY A 160 4.02 13.97 3.13
C GLY A 160 3.77 13.36 1.75
N ASN A 161 4.81 13.27 0.96
CA ASN A 161 4.75 12.90 -0.45
C ASN A 161 4.11 11.52 -0.67
N GLY A 162 3.08 11.47 -1.50
CA GLY A 162 2.41 10.22 -1.90
C GLY A 162 1.32 9.72 -0.95
N ALA A 163 0.98 10.48 0.11
CA ALA A 163 -0.02 10.09 1.10
C ALA A 163 -1.40 10.73 0.89
N ALA A 164 -1.70 11.26 -0.31
CA ALA A 164 -2.94 11.97 -0.57
C ALA A 164 -4.21 11.11 -0.40
N GLY A 165 -4.17 9.83 -0.74
CA GLY A 165 -5.25 8.88 -0.48
C GLY A 165 -5.20 8.31 0.93
N GLY A 166 -4.02 7.96 1.39
CA GLY A 166 -3.80 7.39 2.71
C GLY A 166 -2.45 6.73 2.87
N VAL A 167 -2.29 6.10 4.02
CA VAL A 167 -1.08 5.39 4.44
C VAL A 167 -1.44 4.00 4.95
N ILE A 168 -0.69 3.02 4.51
CA ILE A 168 -0.69 1.66 5.08
C ILE A 168 0.62 1.48 5.84
N ASN A 169 0.55 1.29 7.15
CA ASN A 169 1.72 1.04 7.98
C ASN A 169 1.71 -0.39 8.49
N ILE A 170 2.60 -1.22 7.99
CA ILE A 170 2.76 -2.62 8.37
C ILE A 170 3.76 -2.69 9.50
N ILE A 171 3.30 -3.06 10.69
CA ILE A 171 4.13 -3.20 11.88
C ILE A 171 4.52 -4.67 12.04
N THR A 172 5.81 -4.92 12.08
CA THR A 172 6.36 -6.27 12.29
C THR A 172 6.50 -6.60 13.77
N LYS A 173 6.50 -7.89 14.11
CA LYS A 173 6.76 -8.36 15.47
C LYS A 173 8.14 -7.92 15.92
N ARG A 174 8.23 -7.41 17.14
CA ARG A 174 9.47 -6.80 17.69
C ARG A 174 10.31 -7.81 18.50
N PRO A 175 11.60 -7.52 18.74
CA PRO A 175 12.41 -8.27 19.68
C PRO A 175 11.76 -8.36 21.07
N THR A 176 11.95 -9.49 21.75
CA THR A 176 11.38 -9.79 23.06
C THR A 176 12.46 -10.02 24.11
N ASN A 177 12.10 -9.82 25.38
CA ASN A 177 13.03 -10.04 26.51
C ASN A 177 13.17 -11.53 26.90
N ASP A 178 12.22 -12.35 26.46
CA ASP A 178 12.24 -13.80 26.61
C ASP A 178 12.33 -14.47 25.26
N TRP A 179 12.89 -15.68 25.22
CA TRP A 179 12.98 -16.44 24.00
C TRP A 179 11.60 -16.89 23.51
N HIS A 180 11.28 -16.53 22.30
CA HIS A 180 10.09 -16.95 21.56
C HIS A 180 10.47 -17.36 20.14
N GLY A 181 9.83 -18.38 19.66
CA GLY A 181 9.99 -18.81 18.29
C GLY A 181 8.71 -19.41 17.74
N ALA A 182 8.58 -19.36 16.43
CA ALA A 182 7.49 -20.00 15.69
C ALA A 182 7.98 -20.51 14.35
N LEU A 183 7.46 -21.67 13.98
CA LEU A 183 7.58 -22.23 12.62
C LEU A 183 6.17 -22.42 12.07
N SER A 184 5.89 -21.83 10.91
CA SER A 184 4.58 -21.90 10.27
C SER A 184 4.67 -22.52 8.89
N LEU A 185 3.75 -23.41 8.59
CA LEU A 185 3.54 -24.00 7.28
C LEU A 185 2.12 -23.70 6.83
N PHE A 186 1.97 -23.29 5.58
CA PHE A 186 0.68 -22.92 5.00
C PHE A 186 0.57 -23.43 3.58
N THR A 187 -0.61 -23.91 3.20
CA THR A 187 -0.94 -24.28 1.83
C THR A 187 -2.32 -23.76 1.45
N ASN A 188 -2.47 -23.37 0.19
CA ASN A 188 -3.75 -23.04 -0.42
C ASN A 188 -3.90 -23.83 -1.73
N GLN A 189 -4.95 -24.62 -1.81
CA GLN A 189 -5.24 -25.51 -2.94
C GLN A 189 -6.53 -25.05 -3.62
N PRO A 190 -6.46 -24.43 -4.79
CA PRO A 190 -7.63 -24.15 -5.60
C PRO A 190 -8.36 -25.45 -5.99
N GLU A 191 -9.68 -25.38 -6.10
CA GLU A 191 -10.46 -26.51 -6.61
C GLU A 191 -10.31 -26.65 -8.12
N ASN A 192 -10.22 -25.51 -8.83
CA ASN A 192 -9.89 -25.49 -10.25
C ASN A 192 -8.39 -25.78 -10.43
N ASP A 193 -8.07 -26.88 -11.10
CA ASP A 193 -6.69 -27.30 -11.37
C ASP A 193 -5.90 -26.37 -12.27
N LYS A 194 -6.59 -25.45 -12.98
CA LYS A 194 -5.97 -24.36 -13.76
C LYS A 194 -5.55 -23.16 -12.91
N GLU A 195 -5.99 -23.07 -11.67
CA GLU A 195 -5.52 -22.02 -10.75
C GLU A 195 -4.26 -22.44 -10.01
N GLY A 196 -3.34 -21.50 -9.81
CA GLY A 196 -2.09 -21.74 -9.13
C GLY A 196 -2.24 -22.02 -7.63
N ALA A 197 -1.73 -23.14 -7.16
CA ALA A 197 -1.66 -23.49 -5.75
C ALA A 197 -0.52 -22.77 -5.03
N THR A 198 -0.67 -22.57 -3.71
CA THR A 198 0.32 -21.86 -2.88
C THR A 198 0.87 -22.78 -1.79
N LYS A 199 2.18 -22.66 -1.55
CA LYS A 199 2.87 -23.25 -0.40
C LYS A 199 3.77 -22.20 0.23
N ARG A 200 3.70 -22.06 1.56
CA ARG A 200 4.48 -21.10 2.32
C ARG A 200 5.04 -21.75 3.58
N ALA A 201 6.30 -21.43 3.88
CA ALA A 201 6.96 -21.80 5.13
C ALA A 201 7.71 -20.59 5.66
N ASN A 202 7.59 -20.31 6.96
CA ASN A 202 8.34 -19.25 7.61
C ASN A 202 8.72 -19.61 9.02
N PHE A 203 9.73 -18.94 9.53
CA PHE A 203 10.12 -19.00 10.93
C PHE A 203 10.30 -17.59 11.50
N ASN A 204 10.11 -17.47 12.80
CA ASN A 204 10.38 -16.30 13.59
C ASN A 204 11.07 -16.72 14.89
N LEU A 205 12.15 -16.01 15.23
CA LEU A 205 12.90 -16.22 16.45
C LEU A 205 13.19 -14.87 17.08
N SER A 206 12.88 -14.70 18.35
CA SER A 206 13.21 -13.49 19.10
C SER A 206 13.63 -13.82 20.52
N GLY A 207 14.49 -13.00 21.10
CA GLY A 207 14.94 -13.18 22.46
C GLY A 207 16.19 -12.37 22.83
N PRO A 208 16.65 -12.51 24.09
CA PRO A 208 17.79 -11.79 24.59
C PRO A 208 19.11 -12.42 24.13
N LEU A 209 20.05 -11.61 23.62
CA LEU A 209 21.42 -12.03 23.33
C LEU A 209 22.36 -11.72 24.51
N ALA A 210 22.13 -10.64 25.22
CA ALA A 210 22.90 -10.22 26.40
C ALA A 210 21.97 -9.63 27.45
N GLY A 211 21.25 -10.50 28.15
CA GLY A 211 20.19 -10.09 29.08
C GLY A 211 19.21 -9.13 28.41
N ASP A 212 18.64 -8.22 29.18
CA ASP A 212 17.71 -7.22 28.66
C ASP A 212 18.39 -6.09 27.85
N ALA A 213 19.72 -6.03 27.88
CA ALA A 213 20.46 -4.96 27.20
C ALA A 213 20.50 -5.13 25.70
N LEU A 214 20.55 -6.37 25.20
CA LEU A 214 20.59 -6.64 23.76
C LEU A 214 19.62 -7.75 23.43
N THR A 215 18.61 -7.44 22.65
CA THR A 215 17.59 -8.37 22.16
C THR A 215 17.63 -8.44 20.64
N MET A 216 17.10 -9.52 20.10
CA MET A 216 17.04 -9.73 18.65
C MET A 216 15.69 -10.28 18.21
N ARG A 217 15.37 -10.04 16.94
CA ARG A 217 14.34 -10.75 16.19
C ARG A 217 14.90 -11.11 14.83
N LEU A 218 14.75 -12.36 14.44
CA LEU A 218 15.12 -12.89 13.14
C LEU A 218 13.92 -13.61 12.53
N TYR A 219 13.59 -13.34 11.26
CA TYR A 219 12.66 -14.17 10.53
C TYR A 219 13.15 -14.55 9.14
N GLY A 220 12.65 -15.65 8.62
CA GLY A 220 12.81 -16.07 7.25
C GLY A 220 11.50 -16.58 6.68
N ASN A 221 11.34 -16.44 5.36
CA ASN A 221 10.14 -16.88 4.64
C ASN A 221 10.48 -17.42 3.26
N ILE A 222 9.76 -18.46 2.88
CA ILE A 222 9.73 -19.00 1.52
C ILE A 222 8.27 -19.15 1.14
N ASN A 223 7.87 -18.55 0.01
CA ASN A 223 6.52 -18.62 -0.51
C ASN A 223 6.57 -18.91 -2.01
N LYS A 224 5.80 -19.87 -2.46
CA LYS A 224 5.59 -20.17 -3.88
C LYS A 224 4.10 -20.29 -4.17
N THR A 225 3.63 -19.54 -5.17
CA THR A 225 2.34 -19.74 -5.81
C THR A 225 2.59 -20.06 -7.27
N ASP A 226 2.01 -21.13 -7.78
CA ASP A 226 2.12 -21.46 -9.20
C ASP A 226 1.32 -20.45 -10.05
N ALA A 227 1.72 -20.27 -11.30
CA ALA A 227 0.98 -19.45 -12.25
C ALA A 227 -0.35 -20.14 -12.61
N ASP A 228 -1.37 -19.35 -12.92
CA ASP A 228 -2.57 -19.89 -13.54
C ASP A 228 -2.24 -20.42 -14.95
N ASP A 229 -2.98 -21.43 -15.39
CA ASP A 229 -2.84 -21.96 -16.75
C ASP A 229 -3.24 -20.91 -17.81
N TYR A 230 -2.64 -20.99 -18.98
CA TYR A 230 -2.85 -20.02 -20.05
C TYR A 230 -4.30 -19.94 -20.53
N ASP A 231 -5.06 -20.99 -20.36
CA ASP A 231 -6.45 -21.15 -20.82
C ASP A 231 -7.47 -21.11 -19.68
N ILE A 232 -7.11 -20.51 -18.53
CA ILE A 232 -8.02 -20.40 -17.39
C ILE A 232 -9.24 -19.54 -17.69
N ASN A 233 -9.07 -18.49 -18.50
CA ASN A 233 -10.13 -17.58 -18.87
C ASN A 233 -10.87 -18.09 -20.13
N THR A 234 -12.05 -17.54 -20.37
CA THR A 234 -12.88 -17.94 -21.50
C THR A 234 -12.21 -17.57 -22.85
N GLN A 235 -12.17 -18.52 -23.77
CA GLN A 235 -11.68 -18.28 -25.11
C GLN A 235 -12.59 -17.32 -25.88
N GLN A 236 -11.98 -16.33 -26.50
CA GLN A 236 -12.65 -15.42 -27.42
C GLN A 236 -11.82 -15.22 -28.69
N ASN A 237 -12.44 -15.32 -29.85
CA ASN A 237 -11.78 -15.15 -31.15
C ASN A 237 -10.47 -15.97 -31.30
N GLY A 238 -10.46 -17.17 -30.76
CA GLY A 238 -9.30 -18.08 -30.83
C GLY A 238 -8.19 -17.81 -29.80
N SER A 239 -8.41 -16.95 -28.85
CA SER A 239 -7.40 -16.56 -27.87
C SER A 239 -7.95 -16.44 -26.44
N TYR A 240 -7.07 -16.42 -25.45
CA TYR A 240 -7.42 -16.38 -24.03
C TYR A 240 -6.81 -15.15 -23.37
N ALA A 241 -7.55 -14.50 -22.48
CA ALA A 241 -6.96 -13.54 -21.57
C ALA A 241 -6.05 -14.27 -20.56
N ALA A 242 -4.94 -13.65 -20.20
CA ALA A 242 -4.01 -14.24 -19.23
C ALA A 242 -4.63 -14.36 -17.84
N GLY A 243 -4.27 -15.43 -17.14
CA GLY A 243 -4.53 -15.60 -15.72
C GLY A 243 -3.58 -14.79 -14.84
N ARG A 244 -3.52 -15.15 -13.57
CA ARG A 244 -2.61 -14.52 -12.62
C ARG A 244 -1.21 -15.11 -12.75
N GLU A 245 -0.20 -14.26 -12.70
CA GLU A 245 1.16 -14.71 -12.59
C GLU A 245 1.38 -15.43 -11.26
N GLY A 246 2.24 -16.43 -11.28
CA GLY A 246 2.72 -17.07 -10.07
C GLY A 246 3.70 -16.19 -9.31
N VAL A 247 4.02 -16.63 -8.11
CA VAL A 247 4.86 -15.89 -7.16
C VAL A 247 5.91 -16.80 -6.57
N ARG A 248 7.14 -16.31 -6.46
CA ARG A 248 8.20 -16.98 -5.69
C ARG A 248 8.94 -15.95 -4.87
N ASN A 249 8.69 -15.98 -3.55
CA ASN A 249 9.29 -15.04 -2.61
C ASN A 249 10.25 -15.79 -1.66
N LYS A 250 11.34 -15.09 -1.32
CA LYS A 250 12.30 -15.49 -0.29
C LYS A 250 12.68 -14.25 0.50
N ASP A 251 12.57 -14.32 1.82
CA ASP A 251 12.79 -13.20 2.70
C ASP A 251 13.63 -13.61 3.90
N ILE A 252 14.51 -12.74 4.33
CA ILE A 252 15.20 -12.81 5.62
C ILE A 252 15.30 -11.39 6.18
N ASN A 253 14.99 -11.23 7.45
CA ASN A 253 15.06 -9.94 8.13
C ASN A 253 15.50 -10.13 9.57
N GLY A 254 16.38 -9.27 10.03
CA GLY A 254 16.87 -9.24 11.40
C GLY A 254 16.87 -7.85 11.99
N VAL A 255 16.51 -7.75 13.26
CA VAL A 255 16.59 -6.54 14.08
C VAL A 255 17.39 -6.85 15.34
N LEU A 256 18.36 -6.01 15.64
CA LEU A 256 19.02 -5.95 16.93
C LEU A 256 18.55 -4.71 17.66
N SER A 257 18.08 -4.87 18.89
CA SER A 257 17.63 -3.78 19.75
C SER A 257 18.55 -3.68 20.95
N TRP A 258 19.30 -2.58 21.04
CA TRP A 258 20.24 -2.30 22.11
C TRP A 258 19.69 -1.23 23.03
N LYS A 259 19.41 -1.59 24.28
CA LYS A 259 19.12 -0.65 25.38
C LYS A 259 20.45 -0.07 25.90
N ILE A 260 20.84 1.08 25.37
CA ILE A 260 22.04 1.81 25.83
C ILE A 260 21.85 2.23 27.28
N THR A 261 20.67 2.76 27.58
CA THR A 261 20.12 2.96 28.91
C THR A 261 18.63 2.53 28.90
N PRO A 262 17.93 2.42 30.04
CA PRO A 262 16.50 2.14 30.04
C PRO A 262 15.67 3.13 29.19
N GLU A 263 16.14 4.37 29.06
CA GLU A 263 15.48 5.46 28.36
C GLU A 263 15.95 5.62 26.91
N GLN A 264 17.01 4.92 26.49
CA GLN A 264 17.59 5.07 25.15
C GLN A 264 17.80 3.73 24.48
N ILE A 265 17.14 3.55 23.36
CA ILE A 265 17.17 2.31 22.57
C ILE A 265 17.66 2.62 21.18
N LEU A 266 18.64 1.82 20.73
CA LEU A 266 19.16 1.83 19.37
C LEU A 266 18.75 0.52 18.67
N ASP A 267 17.96 0.63 17.61
CA ASP A 267 17.60 -0.49 16.75
C ASP A 267 18.45 -0.46 15.47
N VAL A 268 18.99 -1.62 15.11
CA VAL A 268 19.71 -1.85 13.86
C VAL A 268 19.01 -2.94 13.11
N GLU A 269 18.63 -2.66 11.87
CA GLU A 269 17.86 -3.57 11.03
C GLU A 269 18.55 -3.85 9.70
N TYR A 270 18.48 -5.09 9.28
CA TYR A 270 18.82 -5.54 7.94
C TYR A 270 17.77 -6.47 7.38
N GLY A 271 17.37 -6.25 6.13
CA GLY A 271 16.46 -7.12 5.41
C GLY A 271 16.95 -7.41 3.99
N TYR A 272 16.69 -8.63 3.54
CA TYR A 272 16.86 -9.05 2.16
C TYR A 272 15.60 -9.80 1.71
N SER A 273 15.06 -9.39 0.58
CA SER A 273 13.89 -10.03 -0.01
C SER A 273 14.07 -10.21 -1.51
N ARG A 274 13.57 -11.32 -2.01
CA ARG A 274 13.49 -11.62 -3.43
C ARG A 274 12.05 -11.99 -3.78
N GLN A 275 11.50 -11.29 -4.76
CA GLN A 275 10.18 -11.59 -5.31
C GLN A 275 10.33 -11.94 -6.80
N GLY A 276 9.86 -13.12 -7.19
CA GLY A 276 9.80 -13.55 -8.58
C GLY A 276 8.35 -13.65 -9.05
N ASN A 277 8.07 -13.21 -10.28
CA ASN A 277 6.80 -13.44 -10.94
C ASN A 277 6.97 -14.56 -11.97
N ILE A 278 6.09 -15.56 -11.89
CA ILE A 278 6.05 -16.69 -12.81
C ILE A 278 5.02 -16.37 -13.89
N TYR A 279 5.45 -16.38 -15.13
CA TYR A 279 4.67 -15.93 -16.27
C TYR A 279 3.43 -16.80 -16.52
N ALA A 280 2.28 -16.16 -16.71
CA ALA A 280 0.99 -16.78 -17.01
C ALA A 280 0.40 -16.32 -18.36
N GLY A 281 1.18 -15.58 -19.14
CA GLY A 281 0.74 -15.00 -20.39
C GLY A 281 0.61 -13.47 -20.33
N ASP A 282 0.18 -12.88 -21.42
CA ASP A 282 -0.04 -11.45 -21.56
C ASP A 282 -1.44 -11.20 -22.12
N THR A 283 -2.30 -10.53 -21.36
CA THR A 283 -3.69 -10.28 -21.73
C THR A 283 -3.84 -9.42 -22.99
N GLN A 284 -2.86 -8.59 -23.26
CA GLN A 284 -2.86 -7.74 -24.44
C GLN A 284 -2.49 -8.51 -25.70
N TYR A 285 -1.92 -9.66 -25.51
CA TYR A 285 -1.70 -10.66 -26.56
C TYR A 285 -2.53 -11.86 -26.21
N SER A 286 -3.39 -12.14 -27.07
CA SER A 286 -4.16 -13.34 -27.03
C SER A 286 -3.24 -14.54 -26.82
N ASN A 287 -3.31 -15.12 -25.64
CA ASN A 287 -2.71 -16.39 -25.36
C ASN A 287 -3.38 -17.43 -26.28
N GLY A 288 -2.65 -17.98 -27.20
CA GLY A 288 -3.20 -18.87 -28.23
C GLY A 288 -2.81 -18.44 -29.63
N ASN A 289 -2.65 -17.14 -29.89
CA ASN A 289 -1.90 -16.63 -31.04
C ASN A 289 -0.45 -16.43 -30.61
N LEU A 290 0.18 -17.54 -30.31
CA LEU A 290 1.56 -17.54 -29.89
C LEU A 290 2.41 -16.87 -30.95
N SER A 291 3.37 -16.09 -30.49
CA SER A 291 4.38 -15.46 -31.34
C SER A 291 4.81 -16.43 -32.43
N PRO A 292 5.01 -15.96 -33.66
CA PRO A 292 5.50 -16.81 -34.75
C PRO A 292 6.76 -17.62 -34.42
N ASN A 293 7.46 -17.23 -33.37
CA ASN A 293 8.71 -17.87 -32.93
C ASN A 293 8.57 -18.74 -31.67
N GLY A 294 7.37 -18.97 -31.14
CA GLY A 294 7.16 -19.77 -29.93
C GLY A 294 7.72 -19.14 -28.65
N LEU A 295 8.15 -17.86 -28.68
CA LEU A 295 8.78 -17.20 -27.54
C LEU A 295 7.82 -17.12 -26.34
N VAL A 296 6.61 -16.64 -26.55
CA VAL A 296 5.62 -16.48 -25.49
C VAL A 296 5.28 -17.84 -24.86
N GLU A 297 5.11 -18.88 -25.67
CA GLU A 297 4.88 -20.24 -25.22
C GLU A 297 6.03 -20.77 -24.35
N SER A 298 7.26 -20.50 -24.74
CA SER A 298 8.45 -20.94 -24.01
C SER A 298 8.61 -20.27 -22.62
N LEU A 299 7.92 -19.14 -22.41
CA LEU A 299 7.99 -18.38 -21.16
C LEU A 299 7.00 -18.85 -20.09
N TYR A 300 5.95 -19.61 -20.45
CA TYR A 300 4.99 -20.08 -19.45
C TYR A 300 5.70 -20.87 -18.35
N GLY A 301 5.37 -20.53 -17.08
CA GLY A 301 5.98 -21.13 -15.92
C GLY A 301 7.42 -20.67 -15.62
N GLN A 302 8.00 -19.81 -16.45
CA GLN A 302 9.32 -19.21 -16.19
C GLN A 302 9.20 -17.93 -15.38
N GLU A 303 10.23 -17.60 -14.58
CA GLU A 303 10.30 -16.32 -13.93
C GLU A 303 10.74 -15.23 -14.91
N THR A 304 9.82 -14.35 -15.27
CA THR A 304 10.05 -13.25 -16.20
C THR A 304 10.31 -11.90 -15.52
N ASN A 305 10.12 -11.83 -14.21
CA ASN A 305 10.38 -10.65 -13.40
C ASN A 305 10.90 -11.06 -12.03
N ARG A 306 11.96 -10.42 -11.56
CA ARG A 306 12.58 -10.63 -10.25
C ARG A 306 12.92 -9.28 -9.63
N LEU A 307 12.36 -9.05 -8.45
CA LEU A 307 12.68 -7.88 -7.62
C LEU A 307 13.56 -8.34 -6.45
N TYR A 308 14.70 -7.73 -6.30
CA TYR A 308 15.60 -7.92 -5.17
C TYR A 308 15.62 -6.65 -4.35
N ARG A 309 15.25 -6.75 -3.09
CA ARG A 309 15.22 -5.62 -2.15
C ARG A 309 16.16 -5.88 -1.00
N GLN A 310 17.01 -4.90 -0.70
CA GLN A 310 17.82 -4.84 0.52
C GLN A 310 17.48 -3.57 1.27
N ASN A 311 17.26 -3.68 2.57
CA ASN A 311 17.01 -2.52 3.42
C ASN A 311 17.90 -2.57 4.66
N TYR A 312 18.37 -1.39 5.04
CA TYR A 312 19.19 -1.14 6.20
C TYR A 312 18.57 -0.01 7.00
N GLY A 313 18.55 -0.12 8.30
CA GLY A 313 18.01 0.92 9.16
C GLY A 313 18.77 1.01 10.46
N ILE A 314 18.93 2.24 10.95
CA ILE A 314 19.38 2.54 12.30
C ILE A 314 18.41 3.56 12.87
N THR A 315 17.80 3.24 14.02
CA THR A 315 16.81 4.10 14.68
C THR A 315 17.15 4.24 16.15
N HIS A 316 17.28 5.46 16.61
CA HIS A 316 17.44 5.79 18.03
C HIS A 316 16.13 6.35 18.55
N ASN A 317 15.62 5.77 19.65
CA ASN A 317 14.49 6.27 20.43
C ASN A 317 14.99 6.69 21.80
N GLY A 318 14.68 7.92 22.21
CA GLY A 318 15.09 8.48 23.49
C GLY A 318 13.91 9.05 24.27
N ILE A 319 13.94 8.82 25.60
CA ILE A 319 13.06 9.47 26.57
C ILE A 319 13.94 10.40 27.41
N TRP A 320 13.56 11.68 27.45
CA TRP A 320 14.33 12.74 28.09
C TRP A 320 13.47 13.49 29.10
N GLU A 321 14.07 14.27 29.98
CA GLU A 321 13.32 15.14 30.91
C GLU A 321 12.38 16.13 30.20
N TRP A 322 12.71 16.50 28.97
CA TRP A 322 11.93 17.46 28.17
C TRP A 322 10.92 16.81 27.22
N GLY A 323 10.92 15.50 27.06
CA GLY A 323 10.03 14.79 26.13
C GLY A 323 10.66 13.58 25.49
N GLN A 324 10.30 13.30 24.27
CA GLN A 324 10.75 12.13 23.51
C GLN A 324 11.41 12.53 22.20
N SER A 325 12.36 11.70 21.75
CA SER A 325 12.98 11.86 20.44
C SER A 325 13.04 10.55 19.67
N ARG A 326 12.97 10.65 18.37
CA ARG A 326 13.26 9.55 17.44
C ARG A 326 14.11 10.09 16.29
N VAL A 327 15.24 9.43 16.02
CA VAL A 327 16.13 9.75 14.90
C VAL A 327 16.41 8.48 14.14
N GLY A 328 16.29 8.51 12.82
CA GLY A 328 16.50 7.34 11.97
C GLY A 328 17.29 7.67 10.71
N PHE A 329 18.05 6.67 10.26
CA PHE A 329 18.77 6.66 8.98
C PHE A 329 18.47 5.34 8.28
N TYR A 330 18.07 5.41 7.02
CA TYR A 330 17.59 4.26 6.26
C TYR A 330 18.18 4.27 4.86
N TYR A 331 18.50 3.09 4.38
CA TYR A 331 18.91 2.87 3.00
C TYR A 331 18.15 1.67 2.43
N GLU A 332 17.56 1.84 1.25
CA GLU A 332 16.88 0.78 0.51
C GLU A 332 17.42 0.71 -0.91
N LYS A 333 17.73 -0.50 -1.36
CA LYS A 333 18.13 -0.77 -2.72
C LYS A 333 17.21 -1.82 -3.34
N THR A 334 16.65 -1.52 -4.50
CA THR A 334 15.85 -2.45 -5.29
C THR A 334 16.47 -2.63 -6.66
N ASN A 335 16.70 -3.88 -7.03
CA ASN A 335 17.03 -4.26 -8.40
C ASN A 335 15.80 -4.97 -8.99
N ASN A 336 15.27 -4.44 -10.07
CA ASN A 336 14.16 -5.02 -10.82
C ASN A 336 14.72 -5.59 -12.13
N THR A 337 14.87 -6.92 -12.20
CA THR A 337 15.35 -7.64 -13.36
C THR A 337 14.19 -8.28 -14.06
N ARG A 338 13.92 -7.88 -15.30
CA ARG A 338 12.77 -8.34 -16.06
C ARG A 338 13.11 -8.50 -17.54
N LEU A 339 12.31 -9.30 -18.26
CA LEU A 339 12.40 -9.36 -19.70
C LEU A 339 12.17 -7.98 -20.31
N GLN A 340 12.99 -7.64 -21.28
CA GLN A 340 12.83 -6.42 -22.06
C GLN A 340 11.50 -6.42 -22.77
N GLU A 341 10.83 -5.30 -22.70
CA GLU A 341 9.63 -5.04 -23.45
C GLU A 341 9.99 -4.38 -24.76
N GLY A 342 9.56 -5.00 -25.82
CA GLY A 342 9.77 -4.44 -27.11
C GLY A 342 8.78 -3.35 -27.43
N SER A 343 9.25 -2.46 -28.24
CA SER A 343 8.48 -1.35 -28.79
C SER A 343 7.84 -1.67 -30.13
N THR A 344 7.80 -2.90 -30.56
CA THR A 344 7.22 -3.25 -31.86
C THR A 344 5.74 -2.95 -31.97
N GLY A 345 5.31 -2.15 -31.05
CA GLY A 345 4.43 -1.08 -31.31
C GLY A 345 2.96 -1.38 -31.45
N ARG A 346 2.44 -2.45 -30.94
CA ARG A 346 0.99 -2.53 -30.81
C ARG A 346 0.53 -2.27 -29.38
N VAL A 347 1.33 -2.66 -28.42
CA VAL A 347 0.95 -2.51 -27.03
C VAL A 347 2.19 -2.31 -26.16
N GLU A 348 2.14 -1.35 -25.29
CA GLU A 348 3.13 -1.12 -24.28
C GLU A 348 3.22 -2.34 -23.35
N GLY A 349 4.44 -2.77 -23.05
CA GLY A 349 4.68 -3.87 -22.12
C GLY A 349 4.78 -5.26 -22.76
N MET A 350 4.69 -5.35 -24.07
CA MET A 350 4.77 -6.63 -24.75
C MET A 350 6.15 -7.24 -24.71
N ILE A 351 6.23 -8.54 -24.39
CA ILE A 351 7.47 -9.31 -24.51
C ILE A 351 7.72 -9.66 -25.99
N ASN A 352 8.82 -9.23 -26.51
CA ASN A 352 9.28 -9.61 -27.85
C ASN A 352 10.75 -10.04 -27.90
N SER A 353 11.36 -10.21 -26.73
CA SER A 353 12.75 -10.57 -26.56
C SER A 353 12.90 -11.53 -25.36
N ASP A 354 13.88 -12.40 -25.41
CA ASP A 354 14.33 -13.26 -24.32
C ASP A 354 15.44 -12.59 -23.46
N GLN A 355 15.76 -11.34 -23.77
CA GLN A 355 16.79 -10.61 -23.05
C GLN A 355 16.24 -9.97 -21.78
N TYR A 356 17.02 -10.05 -20.71
CA TYR A 356 16.72 -9.43 -19.42
C TYR A 356 17.42 -8.07 -19.30
N ALA A 357 16.75 -7.14 -18.66
CA ALA A 357 17.32 -5.87 -18.25
C ALA A 357 17.05 -5.62 -16.76
N THR A 358 17.93 -4.83 -16.14
CA THR A 358 17.80 -4.50 -14.72
C THR A 358 17.65 -2.99 -14.55
N SER A 359 16.58 -2.57 -13.89
CA SER A 359 16.48 -1.23 -13.32
C SER A 359 16.90 -1.26 -11.85
N ARG A 360 17.57 -0.19 -11.41
CA ARG A 360 18.07 -0.04 -10.04
C ARG A 360 17.49 1.21 -9.43
N LEU A 361 16.93 1.04 -8.24
CA LEU A 361 16.42 2.14 -7.42
C LEU A 361 17.13 2.13 -6.07
N GLU A 362 17.64 3.28 -5.65
CA GLU A 362 18.25 3.48 -4.34
C GLU A 362 17.54 4.63 -3.62
N ASN A 363 17.18 4.38 -2.37
CA ASN A 363 16.54 5.36 -1.51
C ASN A 363 17.37 5.57 -0.26
N TYR A 364 17.67 6.81 0.03
CA TYR A 364 18.35 7.26 1.24
C TYR A 364 17.38 8.12 2.04
N ARG A 365 17.25 7.87 3.34
CA ARG A 365 16.36 8.62 4.22
C ARG A 365 17.03 8.94 5.52
N ALA A 366 16.79 10.16 5.99
CA ALA A 366 17.10 10.57 7.34
C ALA A 366 15.88 11.28 7.91
N ASN A 367 15.50 10.96 9.13
CA ASN A 367 14.41 11.64 9.82
C ASN A 367 14.75 11.90 11.28
N GLY A 368 14.13 12.91 11.84
CA GLY A 368 14.17 13.23 13.24
C GLY A 368 12.84 13.82 13.69
N GLU A 369 12.37 13.38 14.84
CA GLU A 369 11.15 13.88 15.46
C GLU A 369 11.36 14.05 16.95
N ILE A 370 10.88 15.17 17.51
CA ILE A 370 10.80 15.40 18.94
C ILE A 370 9.36 15.69 19.35
N ASN A 371 8.96 15.18 20.50
CA ASN A 371 7.66 15.38 21.08
C ASN A 371 7.85 16.05 22.46
N LEU A 372 7.27 17.24 22.62
CA LEU A 372 7.43 18.10 23.79
C LEU A 372 6.09 18.21 24.52
N PRO A 373 5.90 17.53 25.65
CA PRO A 373 4.77 17.80 26.53
C PRO A 373 4.92 19.24 27.11
N LEU A 374 3.91 20.05 26.92
CA LEU A 374 3.89 21.45 27.38
C LEU A 374 2.60 21.72 28.13
N ASN A 375 2.68 22.53 29.15
CA ASN A 375 1.52 23.07 29.87
C ASN A 375 1.56 24.60 29.78
N LEU A 376 1.04 25.13 28.65
CA LEU A 376 0.92 26.55 28.36
C LEU A 376 -0.57 26.91 28.32
N TRP A 377 -1.16 27.25 29.45
CA TRP A 377 -2.59 27.50 29.66
C TRP A 377 -3.48 26.24 29.62
N VAL A 378 -3.17 25.32 28.71
CA VAL A 378 -3.79 23.99 28.55
C VAL A 378 -2.71 22.97 28.28
N GLU A 379 -3.02 21.73 28.49
CA GLU A 379 -2.13 20.62 28.20
C GLU A 379 -2.02 20.41 26.69
N GLN A 380 -0.80 20.26 26.22
CA GLN A 380 -0.52 20.07 24.81
C GLN A 380 0.78 19.30 24.59
N THR A 381 0.86 18.60 23.48
CA THR A 381 2.07 17.94 23.02
C THR A 381 2.48 18.51 21.67
N LEU A 382 3.60 19.23 21.68
CA LEU A 382 4.17 19.81 20.48
C LEU A 382 5.10 18.80 19.81
N THR A 383 4.86 18.52 18.53
CA THR A 383 5.70 17.66 17.70
C THR A 383 6.42 18.51 16.66
N LEU A 384 7.75 18.37 16.62
CA LEU A 384 8.60 18.98 15.60
C LEU A 384 9.34 17.86 14.87
N GLY A 385 9.38 17.93 13.55
CA GLY A 385 10.08 16.91 12.75
C GLY A 385 10.79 17.49 11.54
N ALA A 386 11.81 16.76 11.12
CA ALA A 386 12.56 17.03 9.91
C ALA A 386 12.81 15.71 9.17
N GLU A 387 12.73 15.75 7.86
CA GLU A 387 12.94 14.60 7.00
C GLU A 387 13.78 15.01 5.78
N TRP A 388 14.59 14.08 5.32
CA TRP A 388 15.29 14.15 4.05
C TRP A 388 15.21 12.81 3.36
N GLU A 389 14.92 12.84 2.07
CA GLU A 389 14.85 11.66 1.21
C GLU A 389 15.55 11.95 -0.11
N ARG A 390 16.36 11.00 -0.57
CA ARG A 390 16.93 10.99 -1.90
C ARG A 390 16.58 9.69 -2.60
N GLU A 391 15.99 9.81 -3.78
CA GLU A 391 15.65 8.69 -4.65
C GLU A 391 16.54 8.75 -5.91
N GLU A 392 17.23 7.66 -6.24
CA GLU A 392 18.08 7.53 -7.42
C GLU A 392 17.62 6.33 -8.26
N LEU A 393 17.21 6.60 -9.49
CA LEU A 393 16.77 5.59 -10.45
C LEU A 393 17.80 5.47 -11.58
N ASN A 394 18.12 4.23 -11.96
CA ASN A 394 18.83 3.91 -13.17
C ASN A 394 18.08 2.80 -13.92
N ASP A 395 17.39 3.15 -15.00
CA ASP A 395 16.59 2.23 -15.81
C ASP A 395 16.97 2.36 -17.30
N PRO A 396 18.03 1.65 -17.74
CA PRO A 396 18.44 1.69 -19.13
C PRO A 396 17.38 1.18 -20.10
N ALA A 397 16.61 0.14 -19.71
CA ALA A 397 15.62 -0.47 -20.59
C ALA A 397 14.47 0.46 -20.94
N SER A 398 13.99 1.25 -19.96
CA SER A 398 12.88 2.18 -20.19
C SER A 398 13.34 3.55 -20.69
N MET A 399 14.47 4.06 -20.14
CA MET A 399 14.98 5.41 -20.47
C MET A 399 15.75 5.44 -21.78
N GLN A 400 16.41 4.33 -22.15
CA GLN A 400 17.20 4.18 -23.37
C GLN A 400 16.58 3.16 -24.32
N SER A 401 15.26 3.13 -24.40
CA SER A 401 14.52 2.26 -25.32
C SER A 401 14.93 2.56 -26.78
N THR A 402 15.07 1.50 -27.58
CA THR A 402 15.38 1.59 -29.00
C THR A 402 14.15 1.90 -29.88
N SER A 403 13.00 2.12 -29.26
CA SER A 403 11.72 2.31 -29.98
C SER A 403 11.70 3.48 -30.94
N ALA A 404 12.57 4.45 -30.74
CA ALA A 404 12.69 5.64 -31.56
C ALA A 404 14.10 5.79 -32.16
N GLU A 405 14.86 4.69 -32.26
CA GLU A 405 16.21 4.74 -32.82
C GLU A 405 16.18 5.29 -34.27
N GLY A 406 17.03 6.26 -34.53
CA GLY A 406 17.08 6.94 -35.82
C GLY A 406 15.95 7.95 -36.09
N VAL A 407 15.04 8.16 -35.12
CA VAL A 407 13.94 9.12 -35.23
C VAL A 407 14.34 10.44 -34.57
N VAL A 408 14.07 11.54 -35.28
CA VAL A 408 14.21 12.88 -34.70
C VAL A 408 12.90 13.26 -34.03
N ILE A 409 12.99 13.49 -32.69
CA ILE A 409 11.86 13.90 -31.86
C ILE A 409 12.22 15.29 -31.31
N ASN A 410 11.28 16.23 -31.39
CA ASN A 410 11.53 17.58 -30.89
C ASN A 410 11.86 17.57 -29.40
N GLY A 411 13.01 18.13 -29.03
CA GLY A 411 13.49 18.21 -27.64
C GLY A 411 14.05 16.92 -27.06
N VAL A 412 13.93 15.76 -27.72
CA VAL A 412 14.42 14.46 -27.26
C VAL A 412 15.13 13.74 -28.38
N SER A 413 16.31 13.21 -28.13
CA SER A 413 17.00 12.37 -29.10
C SER A 413 16.34 11.00 -29.24
N GLY A 414 16.12 10.55 -30.46
CA GLY A 414 15.71 9.17 -30.73
C GLY A 414 16.84 8.17 -30.51
N ASP A 415 18.11 8.63 -30.50
CA ASP A 415 19.26 7.78 -30.19
C ASP A 415 19.29 7.40 -28.71
N PRO A 416 19.23 6.10 -28.37
CA PRO A 416 19.29 5.65 -26.99
C PRO A 416 20.50 6.13 -26.22
N SER A 417 21.66 6.20 -26.87
CA SER A 417 22.93 6.61 -26.24
C SER A 417 22.97 8.09 -25.85
N ALA A 418 22.14 8.92 -26.48
CA ALA A 418 22.03 10.35 -26.19
C ALA A 418 21.02 10.65 -25.06
N ARG A 419 20.30 9.64 -24.54
CA ARG A 419 19.34 9.78 -23.44
C ARG A 419 19.91 9.21 -22.16
N SER A 420 19.75 9.92 -21.05
CA SER A 420 20.19 9.42 -19.74
C SER A 420 19.29 8.29 -19.25
N SER A 421 19.91 7.20 -18.75
CA SER A 421 19.21 6.13 -18.04
C SER A 421 18.94 6.49 -16.56
N LYS A 422 19.49 7.61 -16.07
CA LYS A 422 19.49 7.99 -14.66
C LYS A 422 18.61 9.20 -14.42
N ASN A 423 17.90 9.17 -13.31
CA ASN A 423 17.20 10.31 -12.76
C ASN A 423 17.23 10.26 -11.22
N SER A 424 17.18 11.40 -10.58
CA SER A 424 17.21 11.47 -9.11
C SER A 424 16.37 12.64 -8.61
N ALA A 425 15.90 12.53 -7.37
CA ALA A 425 15.19 13.59 -6.68
C ALA A 425 15.60 13.63 -5.21
N ASP A 426 15.68 14.85 -4.66
CA ASP A 426 15.86 15.11 -3.25
C ASP A 426 14.63 15.85 -2.72
N ILE A 427 14.06 15.36 -1.62
CA ILE A 427 12.96 16.00 -0.92
C ILE A 427 13.38 16.22 0.53
N SER A 428 13.31 17.46 0.99
CA SER A 428 13.51 17.83 2.39
C SER A 428 12.20 18.34 2.96
N ALA A 429 11.89 18.00 4.20
CA ALA A 429 10.67 18.45 4.84
C ALA A 429 10.89 18.87 6.29
N LEU A 430 10.12 19.85 6.70
CA LEU A 430 9.96 20.24 8.10
C LEU A 430 8.48 20.20 8.44
N TYR A 431 8.14 19.70 9.61
CA TYR A 431 6.75 19.69 10.07
C TYR A 431 6.61 20.01 11.55
N LEU A 432 5.46 20.57 11.85
CA LEU A 432 5.03 20.99 13.16
C LEU A 432 3.59 20.55 13.37
N GLU A 433 3.30 19.92 14.49
CA GLU A 433 1.93 19.60 14.93
C GLU A 433 1.82 19.87 16.42
N ASP A 434 0.65 20.33 16.85
CA ASP A 434 0.35 20.54 18.26
C ASP A 434 -0.96 19.83 18.62
N ASN A 435 -0.89 18.85 19.51
CA ASN A 435 -2.07 18.21 20.07
C ASN A 435 -2.50 18.97 21.32
N ILE A 436 -3.53 19.78 21.17
CA ILE A 436 -4.03 20.69 22.21
C ILE A 436 -5.31 20.09 22.82
N GLU A 437 -5.28 19.73 24.09
CA GLU A 437 -6.50 19.46 24.84
C GLU A 437 -7.11 20.77 25.34
N ALA A 438 -7.90 21.41 24.47
CA ALA A 438 -8.48 22.72 24.76
C ALA A 438 -9.48 22.72 25.91
N LEU A 439 -10.19 21.61 26.09
CA LEU A 439 -11.11 21.28 27.18
C LEU A 439 -11.07 19.77 27.40
N PRO A 440 -11.42 19.24 28.56
CA PRO A 440 -11.50 17.81 28.77
C PRO A 440 -12.32 17.10 27.66
N GLY A 441 -11.67 16.19 26.94
CA GLY A 441 -12.28 15.48 25.80
C GLY A 441 -12.41 16.28 24.49
N THR A 442 -11.80 17.49 24.43
CA THR A 442 -11.76 18.31 23.21
C THR A 442 -10.32 18.49 22.73
N PHE A 443 -9.95 17.83 21.66
CA PHE A 443 -8.62 17.91 21.07
C PHE A 443 -8.66 18.69 19.76
N ILE A 444 -7.78 19.67 19.65
CA ILE A 444 -7.58 20.45 18.43
C ILE A 444 -6.13 20.27 17.99
N ILE A 445 -5.94 19.80 16.78
CA ILE A 445 -4.63 19.45 16.25
C ILE A 445 -4.34 20.24 14.99
N PRO A 446 -3.80 21.49 15.12
CA PRO A 446 -3.23 22.19 13.99
C PRO A 446 -1.90 21.57 13.58
N GLY A 447 -1.65 21.53 12.28
CA GLY A 447 -0.39 21.03 11.72
C GLY A 447 0.04 21.87 10.52
N LEU A 448 1.33 21.91 10.29
CA LEU A 448 1.92 22.54 9.13
C LEU A 448 3.14 21.74 8.69
N ARG A 449 3.17 21.39 7.41
CA ARG A 449 4.31 20.74 6.79
C ARG A 449 4.80 21.54 5.61
N PHE A 450 6.10 21.65 5.47
CA PHE A 450 6.76 22.24 4.31
C PHE A 450 7.66 21.21 3.67
N ASP A 451 7.44 20.89 2.39
CA ASP A 451 8.27 20.02 1.59
C ASP A 451 9.01 20.84 0.54
N TYR A 452 10.29 20.61 0.37
CA TYR A 452 11.10 21.20 -0.68
C TYR A 452 11.69 20.12 -1.57
N HIS A 453 11.27 20.13 -2.84
CA HIS A 453 11.78 19.24 -3.87
C HIS A 453 12.82 19.96 -4.70
N ASN A 454 13.99 19.36 -4.91
CA ASN A 454 15.11 20.01 -5.61
C ASN A 454 14.80 20.45 -7.06
N LYS A 455 13.81 19.81 -7.71
CA LYS A 455 13.37 20.15 -9.08
C LYS A 455 12.10 20.99 -9.12
N PHE A 456 11.16 20.75 -8.22
CA PHE A 456 9.80 21.32 -8.28
C PHE A 456 9.52 22.36 -7.20
N GLY A 457 10.51 22.68 -6.36
CA GLY A 457 10.41 23.74 -5.35
C GLY A 457 9.60 23.36 -4.12
N GLY A 458 9.11 24.37 -3.43
CA GLY A 458 8.45 24.24 -2.13
C GLY A 458 6.95 24.01 -2.22
N ASN A 459 6.42 23.24 -1.26
CA ASN A 459 4.99 23.02 -1.06
C ASN A 459 4.64 23.10 0.42
N TRP A 460 3.56 23.83 0.74
CA TRP A 460 2.99 23.90 2.08
C TRP A 460 1.76 23.01 2.21
N SER A 461 1.71 22.23 3.28
CA SER A 461 0.61 21.32 3.59
C SER A 461 0.06 21.61 5.00
N PRO A 462 -0.85 22.58 5.14
CA PRO A 462 -1.54 22.85 6.40
C PRO A 462 -2.57 21.77 6.68
N SER A 463 -2.82 21.51 7.97
CA SER A 463 -3.85 20.59 8.46
C SER A 463 -4.50 21.12 9.73
N LEU A 464 -5.76 20.73 9.93
CA LEU A 464 -6.48 20.96 11.17
C LEU A 464 -7.38 19.75 11.42
N ASN A 465 -7.19 19.09 12.54
CA ASN A 465 -8.01 17.99 12.99
C ASN A 465 -8.67 18.33 14.33
N LEU A 466 -9.87 17.81 14.54
CA LEU A 466 -10.68 17.99 15.74
C LEU A 466 -11.19 16.62 16.20
N SER A 467 -11.08 16.36 17.50
CA SER A 467 -11.73 15.27 18.19
C SER A 467 -12.52 15.82 19.37
N GLN A 468 -13.80 15.53 19.44
CA GLN A 468 -14.71 16.03 20.47
C GLN A 468 -15.49 14.88 21.09
N ALA A 469 -15.31 14.65 22.38
CA ALA A 469 -16.18 13.76 23.14
C ALA A 469 -17.58 14.39 23.30
N LEU A 470 -18.61 13.63 22.98
CA LEU A 470 -20.01 13.98 23.17
C LEU A 470 -20.65 13.03 24.21
N GLY A 471 -20.30 13.24 25.46
CA GLY A 471 -20.60 12.31 26.55
C GLY A 471 -19.62 11.12 26.56
N ASP A 472 -20.01 10.04 27.25
CA ASP A 472 -19.09 8.92 27.53
C ASP A 472 -18.95 7.92 26.36
N TYR A 473 -19.83 7.97 25.37
CA TYR A 473 -19.90 6.91 24.35
C TYR A 473 -19.74 7.40 22.91
N VAL A 474 -19.84 8.69 22.68
CA VAL A 474 -19.85 9.25 21.31
C VAL A 474 -18.68 10.22 21.15
N LYS A 475 -17.96 10.09 20.04
CA LYS A 475 -16.95 11.07 19.60
C LYS A 475 -17.33 11.62 18.23
N LEU A 476 -17.22 12.95 18.10
CA LEU A 476 -17.27 13.64 16.83
C LEU A 476 -15.83 13.93 16.40
N LYS A 477 -15.48 13.59 15.17
CA LYS A 477 -14.18 13.87 14.60
C LYS A 477 -14.31 14.53 13.26
N ALA A 478 -13.49 15.54 13.02
CA ALA A 478 -13.46 16.28 11.78
C ALA A 478 -12.02 16.64 11.41
N GLY A 479 -11.76 16.77 10.13
CA GLY A 479 -10.44 17.15 9.66
C GLY A 479 -10.48 17.78 8.28
N ILE A 480 -9.50 18.66 8.06
CA ILE A 480 -9.17 19.21 6.76
C ILE A 480 -7.66 19.30 6.64
N ALA A 481 -7.13 18.83 5.51
CA ALA A 481 -5.70 18.90 5.23
C ALA A 481 -5.42 19.05 3.74
N ARG A 482 -4.32 19.69 3.42
CA ARG A 482 -3.77 19.70 2.07
C ARG A 482 -2.71 18.60 1.96
N ALA A 483 -2.89 17.69 1.02
CA ALA A 483 -1.96 16.64 0.68
C ALA A 483 -1.18 16.98 -0.59
N TYR A 484 -0.04 16.34 -0.76
CA TYR A 484 0.96 16.64 -1.76
C TYR A 484 1.53 15.37 -2.37
N LYS A 485 1.77 15.40 -3.69
CA LYS A 485 2.51 14.35 -4.40
C LYS A 485 3.39 14.99 -5.47
N ALA A 486 4.68 14.74 -5.39
CA ALA A 486 5.65 15.15 -6.40
C ALA A 486 5.54 14.31 -7.68
N PRO A 487 5.91 14.85 -8.84
CA PRO A 487 6.11 14.04 -10.04
C PRO A 487 7.12 12.92 -9.77
N ASN A 488 6.85 11.73 -10.32
CA ASN A 488 7.77 10.61 -10.17
C ASN A 488 8.97 10.71 -11.12
N LEU A 489 9.98 9.86 -10.90
CA LEU A 489 11.22 9.92 -11.67
C LEU A 489 11.05 9.55 -13.15
N TYR A 490 10.00 8.85 -13.53
CA TYR A 490 9.71 8.58 -14.93
C TYR A 490 9.02 9.76 -15.60
N GLN A 491 8.00 10.35 -14.95
CA GLN A 491 7.28 11.51 -15.47
C GLN A 491 8.18 12.72 -15.65
N SER A 492 9.16 12.90 -14.78
CA SER A 492 10.08 14.05 -14.75
C SER A 492 11.39 13.82 -15.51
N SER A 493 11.55 12.70 -16.21
CA SER A 493 12.79 12.39 -16.91
C SER A 493 12.71 12.78 -18.38
N GLU A 494 13.59 13.65 -18.84
CA GLU A 494 13.74 13.98 -20.25
C GLU A 494 14.12 12.76 -21.11
N GLY A 495 14.81 11.78 -20.53
CA GLY A 495 15.18 10.55 -21.23
C GLY A 495 14.05 9.55 -21.40
N TYR A 496 12.95 9.69 -20.66
CA TYR A 496 11.84 8.76 -20.70
C TYR A 496 10.99 8.94 -21.96
N LEU A 497 10.86 7.87 -22.72
CA LEU A 497 10.14 7.85 -23.97
C LEU A 497 9.27 6.60 -24.05
N LEU A 498 7.96 6.81 -24.18
CA LEU A 498 7.00 5.75 -24.48
C LEU A 498 6.54 5.88 -25.94
N SER A 499 6.45 4.74 -26.60
CA SER A 499 5.92 4.66 -27.96
C SER A 499 4.61 3.87 -27.96
N THR A 500 3.60 4.39 -28.62
CA THR A 500 2.32 3.68 -28.77
C THR A 500 1.81 3.76 -30.21
N ARG A 501 1.21 2.69 -30.68
CA ARG A 501 0.55 2.60 -31.99
C ARG A 501 -0.95 2.47 -31.81
N GLY A 502 -1.60 3.56 -31.39
CA GLY A 502 -3.04 3.64 -31.30
C GLY A 502 -3.63 3.60 -29.91
N ASN A 503 -3.11 2.78 -29.01
CA ASN A 503 -3.60 2.70 -27.63
C ASN A 503 -2.89 3.75 -26.76
N GLY A 504 -3.44 4.93 -26.59
CA GLY A 504 -2.84 6.00 -25.81
C GLY A 504 -2.70 7.31 -26.55
N CYS A 505 -2.85 7.29 -27.86
CA CYS A 505 -3.00 8.51 -28.63
C CYS A 505 -4.39 9.10 -28.43
N PRO A 506 -4.52 10.39 -28.07
CA PRO A 506 -5.81 11.05 -27.93
C PRO A 506 -6.61 11.06 -29.25
N ASN A 507 -7.94 11.07 -29.13
CA ASN A 507 -8.86 11.08 -30.29
C ASN A 507 -8.74 12.32 -31.16
N ASN A 508 -8.27 13.44 -30.63
CA ASN A 508 -8.05 14.66 -31.35
C ASN A 508 -6.82 14.61 -32.30
N ILE A 509 -6.03 13.53 -32.20
CA ILE A 509 -4.81 13.37 -33.01
C ILE A 509 -5.08 12.52 -34.26
N ALA A 510 -4.75 13.07 -35.40
CA ALA A 510 -5.16 12.54 -36.71
C ALA A 510 -4.50 11.21 -37.13
N SER A 511 -3.31 10.88 -36.62
CA SER A 511 -2.60 9.63 -36.91
C SER A 511 -2.43 8.79 -35.64
N GLY A 512 -2.65 7.49 -35.74
CA GLY A 512 -2.77 6.61 -34.61
C GLY A 512 -1.50 6.22 -33.87
N SER A 513 -0.37 6.94 -34.02
CA SER A 513 0.90 6.62 -33.36
C SER A 513 1.46 7.84 -32.64
N CYS A 514 1.90 7.64 -31.41
CA CYS A 514 2.41 8.71 -30.56
C CYS A 514 3.67 8.31 -29.81
N TYR A 515 4.49 9.32 -29.53
CA TYR A 515 5.51 9.29 -28.48
C TYR A 515 5.04 10.12 -27.30
N LEU A 516 5.24 9.61 -26.10
CA LEU A 516 5.01 10.32 -24.84
C LEU A 516 6.34 10.52 -24.16
N THR A 517 6.74 11.77 -23.95
CA THR A 517 8.02 12.17 -23.35
C THR A 517 7.83 12.60 -21.90
N GLY A 518 8.93 12.55 -21.13
CA GLY A 518 8.98 13.14 -19.81
C GLY A 518 8.89 14.67 -19.86
N ASN A 519 8.58 15.27 -18.72
CA ASN A 519 8.45 16.70 -18.56
C ASN A 519 9.06 17.14 -17.23
N ASP A 520 10.06 18.00 -17.25
CA ASP A 520 10.73 18.56 -16.06
C ASP A 520 10.06 19.82 -15.53
N ASP A 521 9.10 20.41 -16.27
CA ASP A 521 8.30 21.58 -15.86
C ASP A 521 6.99 21.22 -15.13
N LEU A 522 6.80 19.95 -14.75
CA LEU A 522 5.61 19.52 -14.03
C LEU A 522 5.46 20.20 -12.68
N LYS A 523 4.20 20.46 -12.30
CA LYS A 523 3.84 20.91 -10.96
C LYS A 523 3.43 19.71 -10.10
N PRO A 524 3.70 19.74 -8.79
CA PRO A 524 3.18 18.73 -7.88
C PRO A 524 1.64 18.65 -7.93
N GLU A 525 1.14 17.45 -7.76
CA GLU A 525 -0.27 17.20 -7.53
C GLU A 525 -0.63 17.62 -6.10
N THR A 526 -1.78 18.22 -5.90
CA THR A 526 -2.27 18.61 -4.57
C THR A 526 -3.73 18.23 -4.40
N SER A 527 -4.11 17.89 -3.17
CA SER A 527 -5.47 17.54 -2.81
C SER A 527 -5.85 18.21 -1.51
N VAL A 528 -7.07 18.74 -1.41
CA VAL A 528 -7.66 19.18 -0.15
C VAL A 528 -8.61 18.11 0.32
N ASN A 529 -8.23 17.43 1.40
CA ASN A 529 -8.96 16.32 1.98
C ASN A 529 -9.76 16.80 3.19
N LYS A 530 -11.05 16.47 3.22
CA LYS A 530 -12.01 16.88 4.27
C LYS A 530 -12.75 15.65 4.72
N GLU A 531 -12.96 15.55 6.02
CA GLU A 531 -13.84 14.50 6.57
C GLU A 531 -14.54 14.96 7.84
N ILE A 532 -15.66 14.33 8.11
CA ILE A 532 -16.39 14.42 9.36
C ILE A 532 -16.98 13.06 9.68
N GLY A 533 -16.86 12.64 10.93
CA GLY A 533 -17.33 11.34 11.37
C GLY A 533 -17.83 11.34 12.80
N LEU A 534 -18.67 10.35 13.07
CA LEU A 534 -19.15 10.01 14.40
C LEU A 534 -18.75 8.60 14.73
N GLU A 535 -18.31 8.39 15.95
CA GLU A 535 -17.96 7.10 16.50
C GLU A 535 -18.73 6.86 17.79
N PHE A 536 -19.26 5.65 17.94
CA PHE A 536 -19.96 5.19 19.14
C PHE A 536 -19.28 3.94 19.65
N THR A 537 -18.92 3.92 20.94
CA THR A 537 -18.31 2.77 21.61
C THR A 537 -18.95 2.56 22.97
N LYS A 538 -19.48 1.35 23.18
CA LYS A 538 -20.04 0.95 24.48
C LYS A 538 -20.10 -0.56 24.61
N ASP A 539 -19.51 -1.11 25.69
CA ASP A 539 -19.63 -2.53 26.08
C ASP A 539 -19.31 -3.53 24.93
N GLY A 540 -18.27 -3.23 24.14
CA GLY A 540 -17.87 -4.03 22.98
C GLY A 540 -18.68 -3.77 21.70
N PHE A 541 -19.68 -2.88 21.77
CA PHE A 541 -20.38 -2.38 20.61
C PHE A 541 -19.62 -1.17 20.06
N ASP A 542 -19.19 -1.24 18.80
CA ASP A 542 -18.54 -0.16 18.08
C ASP A 542 -19.33 0.16 16.81
N ALA A 543 -19.57 1.43 16.56
CA ALA A 543 -20.15 1.89 15.31
C ALA A 543 -19.50 3.22 14.90
N GLY A 544 -19.17 3.34 13.63
CA GLY A 544 -18.60 4.57 13.08
C GLY A 544 -19.17 4.85 11.70
N ILE A 545 -19.33 6.13 11.39
CA ILE A 545 -19.64 6.60 10.05
C ILE A 545 -18.84 7.86 9.76
N THR A 546 -18.21 7.91 8.58
CA THR A 546 -17.41 9.04 8.13
C THR A 546 -17.85 9.44 6.73
N TYR A 547 -18.14 10.72 6.56
CA TYR A 547 -18.24 11.34 5.24
C TYR A 547 -16.90 11.96 4.88
N PHE A 548 -16.44 11.75 3.65
CA PHE A 548 -15.21 12.34 3.14
C PHE A 548 -15.39 12.94 1.76
N ARG A 549 -14.59 13.98 1.49
CA ARG A 549 -14.45 14.60 0.18
C ARG A 549 -13.04 15.09 -0.04
N ASN A 550 -12.44 14.70 -1.16
CA ASN A 550 -11.12 15.12 -1.61
C ASN A 550 -11.25 15.85 -2.93
N ASP A 551 -10.81 17.09 -2.96
CA ASP A 551 -10.74 17.91 -4.17
C ASP A 551 -9.28 17.98 -4.66
N TYR A 552 -9.05 17.45 -5.84
CA TYR A 552 -7.75 17.20 -6.43
C TYR A 552 -7.43 18.20 -7.54
N LYS A 553 -6.17 18.69 -7.57
CA LYS A 553 -5.67 19.62 -8.59
C LYS A 553 -4.33 19.17 -9.15
N ASN A 554 -4.04 19.62 -10.38
CA ASN A 554 -2.79 19.39 -11.08
C ASN A 554 -2.47 17.91 -11.24
N LYS A 555 -3.49 17.05 -11.41
CA LYS A 555 -3.24 15.63 -11.67
C LYS A 555 -2.32 15.48 -12.88
N ILE A 556 -1.25 14.70 -12.73
CA ILE A 556 -0.32 14.43 -13.82
C ILE A 556 -0.88 13.31 -14.68
N VAL A 557 -1.06 13.58 -15.94
CA VAL A 557 -1.64 12.69 -16.94
C VAL A 557 -0.77 12.68 -18.19
N ALA A 558 -0.96 11.66 -19.03
CA ALA A 558 -0.42 11.70 -20.38
C ALA A 558 -1.08 12.85 -21.14
N GLY A 559 -0.27 13.71 -21.72
CA GLY A 559 -0.75 14.92 -22.39
C GLY A 559 -1.59 14.64 -23.61
N THR A 560 -2.48 15.55 -23.92
CA THR A 560 -3.38 15.50 -25.10
C THR A 560 -3.05 16.57 -26.15
N GLU A 561 -2.16 17.48 -25.82
CA GLU A 561 -1.68 18.50 -26.76
C GLU A 561 -0.57 17.98 -27.65
N LEU A 562 -0.73 18.19 -28.95
CA LEU A 562 0.28 17.85 -29.94
C LEU A 562 1.42 18.88 -29.88
N LEU A 563 2.59 18.43 -29.45
CA LEU A 563 3.81 19.27 -29.45
C LEU A 563 4.48 19.36 -30.82
N GLY A 564 4.22 18.40 -31.70
CA GLY A 564 4.79 18.34 -33.04
C GLY A 564 4.76 16.93 -33.60
N LEU A 565 5.39 16.76 -34.73
CA LEU A 565 5.57 15.46 -35.40
C LEU A 565 7.04 15.05 -35.33
N ALA A 566 7.28 13.80 -35.02
CA ALA A 566 8.59 13.19 -35.18
C ALA A 566 8.92 12.97 -36.67
N SER A 567 10.18 12.74 -37.01
CA SER A 567 10.62 12.54 -38.38
C SER A 567 9.98 11.33 -39.07
N ASN A 568 9.49 10.38 -38.30
CA ASN A 568 8.72 9.23 -38.80
C ASN A 568 7.21 9.46 -38.89
N GLY A 569 6.75 10.69 -38.65
CA GLY A 569 5.34 11.06 -38.70
C GLY A 569 4.51 10.74 -37.43
N TYR A 570 5.13 10.24 -36.39
CA TYR A 570 4.46 10.01 -35.10
C TYR A 570 4.20 11.33 -34.37
N ASN A 571 3.08 11.41 -33.71
CA ASN A 571 2.73 12.56 -32.88
C ASN A 571 3.58 12.59 -31.60
N ILE A 572 3.99 13.77 -31.16
CA ILE A 572 4.76 13.97 -29.95
C ILE A 572 3.85 14.57 -28.89
N LEU A 573 3.73 13.88 -27.76
CA LEU A 573 3.02 14.27 -26.55
C LEU A 573 4.00 14.28 -25.39
N GLN A 574 3.62 14.93 -24.30
CA GLN A 574 4.42 14.90 -23.05
C GLN A 574 3.51 14.79 -21.84
N TRP A 575 4.06 14.34 -20.72
CA TRP A 575 3.35 14.39 -19.43
C TRP A 575 2.97 15.83 -19.10
N GLU A 576 1.74 16.04 -18.63
CA GLU A 576 1.24 17.38 -18.30
C GLU A 576 0.39 17.37 -17.03
N ASN A 577 0.26 18.52 -16.37
CA ASN A 577 -0.70 18.72 -15.30
C ASN A 577 -2.08 18.92 -15.92
N GLY A 578 -2.84 17.84 -16.01
CA GLY A 578 -4.23 17.86 -16.44
C GLY A 578 -5.16 18.10 -15.25
N GLY A 579 -6.30 18.55 -15.56
CA GLY A 579 -7.56 18.61 -14.84
C GLY A 579 -7.65 18.66 -13.32
N LYS A 580 -8.89 18.79 -12.91
CA LYS A 580 -9.35 18.68 -11.53
C LYS A 580 -10.09 17.37 -11.34
N ALA A 581 -9.98 16.79 -10.16
CA ALA A 581 -10.72 15.59 -9.82
C ALA A 581 -11.44 15.75 -8.47
N VAL A 582 -12.45 14.95 -8.25
CA VAL A 582 -13.18 14.88 -7.00
C VAL A 582 -13.43 13.44 -6.61
N VAL A 583 -13.21 13.15 -5.34
CA VAL A 583 -13.53 11.88 -4.72
C VAL A 583 -14.39 12.16 -3.50
N GLU A 584 -15.51 11.47 -3.38
CA GLU A 584 -16.48 11.72 -2.31
C GLU A 584 -17.20 10.42 -1.95
N GLY A 585 -17.41 10.17 -0.66
CA GLY A 585 -18.06 8.95 -0.22
C GLY A 585 -18.35 8.89 1.27
N LEU A 586 -18.86 7.73 1.67
CA LEU A 586 -19.15 7.35 3.04
C LEU A 586 -18.36 6.09 3.39
N GLU A 587 -17.82 6.05 4.58
CA GLU A 587 -17.17 4.88 5.18
C GLU A 587 -17.88 4.56 6.50
N GLY A 588 -17.98 3.29 6.82
CA GLY A 588 -18.60 2.86 8.06
C GLY A 588 -18.01 1.57 8.60
N ASN A 589 -18.12 1.41 9.91
CA ASN A 589 -17.80 0.17 10.61
C ASN A 589 -18.87 -0.10 11.68
N LEU A 590 -19.11 -1.37 11.93
CA LEU A 590 -20.03 -1.83 12.96
C LEU A 590 -19.48 -3.12 13.57
N THR A 591 -19.36 -3.14 14.89
CA THR A 591 -19.08 -4.35 15.67
C THR A 591 -20.17 -4.54 16.68
N VAL A 592 -20.80 -5.72 16.66
CA VAL A 592 -21.90 -6.08 17.58
C VAL A 592 -21.49 -7.34 18.33
N PRO A 593 -21.39 -7.31 19.69
CA PRO A 593 -21.25 -8.51 20.48
C PRO A 593 -22.61 -9.23 20.56
N VAL A 594 -22.86 -10.14 19.61
CA VAL A 594 -24.15 -10.89 19.54
C VAL A 594 -24.33 -11.77 20.78
N VAL A 595 -23.27 -12.45 21.17
CA VAL A 595 -23.16 -13.14 22.45
C VAL A 595 -21.85 -12.72 23.08
N LYS A 596 -21.93 -12.13 24.28
CA LYS A 596 -20.77 -11.61 24.97
C LYS A 596 -19.64 -12.66 25.04
N ASP A 597 -18.42 -12.24 24.68
CA ASP A 597 -17.19 -13.03 24.70
C ASP A 597 -17.22 -14.33 23.86
N THR A 598 -18.27 -14.54 23.06
CA THR A 598 -18.44 -15.78 22.29
C THR A 598 -18.68 -15.53 20.82
N LEU A 599 -19.63 -14.68 20.47
CA LEU A 599 -20.05 -14.45 19.09
C LEU A 599 -20.12 -12.95 18.81
N SER A 600 -19.34 -12.50 17.84
CA SER A 600 -19.36 -11.10 17.38
C SER A 600 -19.64 -11.00 15.89
N TRP A 601 -20.32 -9.93 15.52
CA TRP A 601 -20.55 -9.56 14.14
C TRP A 601 -19.81 -8.25 13.84
N ARG A 602 -18.93 -8.27 12.84
CA ARG A 602 -18.16 -7.10 12.39
C ARG A 602 -18.44 -6.82 10.93
N THR A 603 -18.70 -5.55 10.61
CA THR A 603 -18.96 -5.09 9.25
C THR A 603 -18.15 -3.82 8.98
N ASN A 604 -17.49 -3.80 7.83
CA ASN A 604 -16.89 -2.60 7.25
C ASN A 604 -17.58 -2.30 5.93
N ALA A 605 -17.91 -1.04 5.69
CA ALA A 605 -18.62 -0.64 4.48
C ALA A 605 -18.04 0.64 3.90
N THR A 606 -18.11 0.73 2.58
CA THR A 606 -17.76 1.93 1.80
C THR A 606 -18.80 2.15 0.74
N TYR A 607 -19.24 3.38 0.58
CA TYR A 607 -20.10 3.80 -0.52
C TYR A 607 -19.47 5.02 -1.21
N MET A 608 -19.18 4.89 -2.51
CA MET A 608 -18.60 5.96 -3.31
C MET A 608 -19.73 6.77 -3.96
N ILE A 609 -19.87 8.02 -3.50
CA ILE A 609 -20.82 8.97 -4.10
C ILE A 609 -20.31 9.40 -5.47
N GLN A 610 -19.02 9.74 -5.55
CA GLN A 610 -18.35 10.02 -6.81
C GLN A 610 -16.83 9.86 -6.70
N SER A 611 -16.21 9.45 -7.80
CA SER A 611 -14.76 9.47 -8.01
C SER A 611 -14.52 9.72 -9.49
N LYS A 612 -14.19 10.97 -9.85
CA LYS A 612 -14.11 11.34 -11.26
C LYS A 612 -13.16 12.50 -11.55
N ASN A 613 -12.61 12.48 -12.74
CA ASN A 613 -12.04 13.65 -13.39
C ASN A 613 -13.18 14.62 -13.74
N LYS A 614 -13.07 15.89 -13.35
CA LYS A 614 -14.14 16.90 -13.56
C LYS A 614 -14.24 17.34 -15.00
N ASP A 615 -13.14 17.22 -15.76
CA ASP A 615 -13.09 17.69 -17.16
C ASP A 615 -13.65 16.63 -18.12
N THR A 616 -13.39 15.35 -17.86
CA THR A 616 -13.81 14.24 -18.73
C THR A 616 -15.02 13.46 -18.18
N GLY A 617 -15.29 13.55 -16.88
CA GLY A 617 -16.29 12.71 -16.20
C GLY A 617 -15.84 11.27 -15.94
N ASN A 618 -14.65 10.88 -16.43
CA ASN A 618 -14.14 9.53 -16.26
C ASN A 618 -13.78 9.20 -14.80
N PRO A 619 -14.00 7.95 -14.34
CA PRO A 619 -13.57 7.55 -13.02
C PRO A 619 -12.05 7.62 -12.89
N LEU A 620 -11.55 8.04 -11.74
CA LEU A 620 -10.12 8.05 -11.43
C LEU A 620 -9.55 6.65 -11.32
N SER A 621 -10.32 5.75 -10.75
CA SER A 621 -9.99 4.33 -10.58
C SER A 621 -11.22 3.48 -10.86
N ILE A 622 -11.02 2.27 -11.37
CA ILE A 622 -12.11 1.30 -11.52
C ILE A 622 -12.26 0.56 -10.21
N ILE A 623 -13.23 1.01 -9.43
CA ILE A 623 -13.55 0.47 -8.10
C ILE A 623 -15.03 0.21 -7.97
N PRO A 624 -15.47 -0.69 -7.08
CA PRO A 624 -16.88 -0.90 -6.80
C PRO A 624 -17.57 0.37 -6.31
N GLU A 625 -18.81 0.57 -6.70
CA GLU A 625 -19.67 1.66 -6.22
C GLU A 625 -19.87 1.57 -4.70
N TYR A 626 -19.96 0.35 -4.18
CA TYR A 626 -19.94 0.06 -2.74
C TYR A 626 -19.22 -1.25 -2.46
N THR A 627 -18.70 -1.38 -1.24
CA THR A 627 -18.11 -2.62 -0.75
C THR A 627 -18.57 -2.81 0.69
N ILE A 628 -19.05 -4.01 1.01
CA ILE A 628 -19.47 -4.41 2.34
C ILE A 628 -18.73 -5.67 2.72
N ASN A 629 -17.91 -5.61 3.77
CA ASN A 629 -17.19 -6.75 4.33
C ASN A 629 -17.82 -7.10 5.68
N THR A 630 -18.35 -8.28 5.82
CA THR A 630 -18.98 -8.78 7.04
C THR A 630 -18.27 -10.03 7.52
N MET A 631 -18.06 -10.13 8.83
CA MET A 631 -17.56 -11.33 9.49
C MET A 631 -18.41 -11.66 10.70
N LEU A 632 -18.85 -12.90 10.78
CA LEU A 632 -19.38 -13.50 12.00
C LEU A 632 -18.24 -14.32 12.62
N ASP A 633 -17.79 -13.92 13.81
CA ASP A 633 -16.66 -14.48 14.51
C ASP A 633 -17.12 -15.21 15.78
N TRP A 634 -16.86 -16.51 15.84
CA TRP A 634 -17.34 -17.39 16.89
C TRP A 634 -16.18 -18.04 17.66
N GLN A 635 -16.06 -17.71 18.94
CA GLN A 635 -15.19 -18.41 19.87
C GLN A 635 -15.99 -19.57 20.48
N ALA A 636 -15.95 -20.73 19.79
CA ALA A 636 -16.76 -21.89 20.14
C ALA A 636 -16.34 -22.53 21.47
N THR A 637 -15.05 -22.60 21.73
CA THR A 637 -14.42 -23.04 22.98
C THR A 637 -13.17 -22.21 23.25
N GLU A 638 -12.51 -22.43 24.37
CA GLU A 638 -11.20 -21.77 24.66
C GLU A 638 -10.13 -22.11 23.60
N LYS A 639 -10.26 -23.23 22.89
CA LYS A 639 -9.30 -23.70 21.90
C LYS A 639 -9.75 -23.56 20.45
N LEU A 640 -11.06 -23.46 20.22
CA LEU A 640 -11.63 -23.49 18.87
C LEU A 640 -12.33 -22.16 18.57
N SER A 641 -11.89 -21.51 17.52
CA SER A 641 -12.59 -20.39 16.88
C SER A 641 -12.95 -20.69 15.44
N ALA A 642 -14.07 -20.17 14.99
CA ALA A 642 -14.53 -20.27 13.60
C ALA A 642 -15.06 -18.93 13.14
N ASN A 643 -15.04 -18.68 11.84
CA ASN A 643 -15.63 -17.48 11.26
C ASN A 643 -16.33 -17.77 9.94
N LEU A 644 -17.33 -16.96 9.68
CA LEU A 644 -17.98 -16.84 8.38
C LEU A 644 -17.73 -15.41 7.89
N ASN A 645 -17.08 -15.26 6.75
CA ASN A 645 -16.83 -13.95 6.15
C ASN A 645 -17.55 -13.83 4.80
N TRP A 646 -18.08 -12.65 4.56
CA TRP A 646 -18.82 -12.34 3.35
C TRP A 646 -18.49 -10.94 2.88
N THR A 647 -18.06 -10.83 1.63
CA THR A 647 -17.82 -9.56 0.96
C THR A 647 -18.78 -9.38 -0.18
N LEU A 648 -19.50 -8.26 -0.18
CA LEU A 648 -20.37 -7.82 -1.27
C LEU A 648 -19.70 -6.66 -2.00
N TYR A 649 -19.44 -6.84 -3.28
CA TYR A 649 -18.94 -5.81 -4.19
C TYR A 649 -20.06 -5.28 -5.05
N GLY A 650 -20.23 -3.97 -5.07
CA GLY A 650 -21.11 -3.27 -6.00
C GLY A 650 -20.62 -3.33 -7.44
N ARG A 651 -21.42 -2.83 -8.33
CA ARG A 651 -21.03 -2.74 -9.74
C ARG A 651 -19.81 -1.86 -9.94
N GLN A 652 -19.04 -2.15 -10.97
CA GLN A 652 -17.86 -1.38 -11.38
C GLN A 652 -18.07 -0.87 -12.80
N LYS A 653 -18.05 0.45 -12.95
CA LYS A 653 -18.18 1.10 -14.26
C LYS A 653 -16.83 1.11 -14.97
N PRO A 654 -16.78 0.82 -16.26
CA PRO A 654 -15.55 0.93 -17.04
C PRO A 654 -15.10 2.39 -17.16
N ARG A 655 -13.82 2.59 -17.49
CA ARG A 655 -13.35 3.89 -17.96
C ARG A 655 -13.82 4.10 -19.41
N GLU A 656 -14.42 5.23 -19.65
CA GLU A 656 -14.61 5.73 -21.00
C GLU A 656 -13.38 6.55 -21.38
N TYR A 657 -12.58 6.06 -22.31
CA TYR A 657 -11.45 6.82 -22.86
C TYR A 657 -11.93 7.72 -23.99
N ALA A 658 -12.63 8.78 -23.63
CA ALA A 658 -13.06 9.79 -24.59
C ALA A 658 -11.89 10.45 -25.35
N GLU A 659 -10.70 10.34 -24.79
CA GLU A 659 -9.46 10.91 -25.34
C GLU A 659 -8.62 9.92 -26.13
N SER A 660 -8.93 8.62 -26.08
CA SER A 660 -8.23 7.58 -26.82
C SER A 660 -8.98 7.21 -28.10
N ARG A 661 -8.25 7.04 -29.19
CA ARG A 661 -8.78 6.61 -30.48
C ARG A 661 -9.35 5.19 -30.49
N ASN A 662 -8.88 4.36 -29.57
CA ASN A 662 -9.26 2.97 -29.46
C ASN A 662 -10.09 2.74 -28.20
N GLU A 663 -11.34 3.09 -28.28
CA GLU A 663 -12.34 2.68 -27.29
C GLU A 663 -12.45 1.16 -27.19
N THR A 664 -12.00 0.43 -28.19
CA THR A 664 -12.09 -1.03 -28.28
C THR A 664 -10.78 -1.78 -28.08
N GLY A 665 -9.69 -1.10 -27.86
CA GLY A 665 -8.38 -1.70 -28.15
C GLY A 665 -7.70 -2.43 -27.01
N SER A 666 -8.05 -2.27 -25.75
CA SER A 666 -7.36 -2.96 -24.66
C SER A 666 -8.08 -2.93 -23.32
N MET A 667 -9.26 -2.33 -23.25
CA MET A 667 -10.03 -2.28 -22.01
C MET A 667 -11.49 -2.52 -22.31
N SER A 668 -12.10 -3.44 -21.58
CA SER A 668 -13.52 -3.71 -21.70
C SER A 668 -14.34 -2.46 -21.39
N SER A 669 -15.26 -2.12 -22.26
CA SER A 669 -16.30 -1.12 -22.01
C SER A 669 -17.46 -1.67 -21.18
N ARG A 670 -17.41 -2.93 -20.79
CA ARG A 670 -18.47 -3.60 -20.05
C ARG A 670 -18.43 -3.26 -18.56
N GLU A 671 -19.59 -3.00 -18.02
CA GLU A 671 -19.80 -2.89 -16.58
C GLU A 671 -19.69 -4.27 -15.94
N VAL A 672 -19.01 -4.36 -14.80
CA VAL A 672 -19.04 -5.55 -13.94
C VAL A 672 -20.18 -5.41 -12.96
N GLY A 673 -21.14 -6.35 -13.01
CA GLY A 673 -22.27 -6.39 -12.08
C GLY A 673 -21.84 -6.66 -10.64
N ALA A 674 -22.75 -6.39 -9.70
CA ALA A 674 -22.49 -6.70 -8.29
C ALA A 674 -22.31 -8.21 -8.07
N TYR A 675 -21.40 -8.58 -7.19
CA TYR A 675 -21.14 -9.97 -6.81
C TYR A 675 -20.72 -10.09 -5.35
N SER A 676 -20.77 -11.30 -4.82
CA SER A 676 -20.34 -11.57 -3.46
C SER A 676 -19.43 -12.79 -3.36
N ILE A 677 -18.53 -12.72 -2.39
CA ILE A 677 -17.58 -13.79 -2.05
C ILE A 677 -17.83 -14.17 -0.58
N VAL A 678 -18.01 -15.45 -0.33
CA VAL A 678 -18.22 -16.00 1.02
C VAL A 678 -17.09 -16.94 1.34
N GLY A 679 -16.55 -16.87 2.55
CA GLY A 679 -15.52 -17.78 3.06
C GLY A 679 -15.83 -18.27 4.46
N VAL A 680 -15.26 -19.40 4.83
CA VAL A 680 -15.29 -19.97 6.18
C VAL A 680 -13.88 -20.30 6.62
N GLY A 681 -13.62 -20.08 7.89
CA GLY A 681 -12.31 -20.37 8.49
C GLY A 681 -12.44 -20.94 9.89
N MET A 682 -11.42 -21.64 10.32
CA MET A 682 -11.37 -22.29 11.62
C MET A 682 -9.93 -22.30 12.14
N ASN A 683 -9.76 -21.99 13.42
CA ASN A 683 -8.50 -22.10 14.15
C ASN A 683 -8.68 -23.00 15.37
N TYR A 684 -7.73 -23.90 15.58
CA TYR A 684 -7.74 -24.81 16.71
C TYR A 684 -6.39 -24.85 17.39
N GLN A 685 -6.35 -24.52 18.69
CA GLN A 685 -5.17 -24.60 19.53
C GLN A 685 -5.06 -26.03 20.08
N LEU A 686 -4.33 -26.90 19.36
CA LEU A 686 -4.22 -28.32 19.68
C LEU A 686 -3.48 -28.54 21.02
N THR A 687 -2.35 -27.84 21.18
CA THR A 687 -1.57 -27.79 22.43
C THR A 687 -1.16 -26.34 22.70
N LYS A 688 -0.48 -26.06 23.82
CA LYS A 688 0.07 -24.73 24.10
C LYS A 688 0.99 -24.22 22.97
N ASN A 689 1.67 -25.13 22.30
CA ASN A 689 2.72 -24.85 21.33
C ASN A 689 2.33 -25.18 19.89
N LEU A 690 1.15 -25.74 19.66
CA LEU A 690 0.73 -26.21 18.34
C LEU A 690 -0.68 -25.68 18.01
N ARG A 691 -0.78 -24.89 16.96
CA ARG A 691 -2.03 -24.38 16.39
C ARG A 691 -2.19 -24.91 14.96
N VAL A 692 -3.39 -25.31 14.62
CA VAL A 692 -3.79 -25.67 13.27
C VAL A 692 -4.93 -24.77 12.82
N ASN A 693 -4.95 -24.42 11.55
CA ASN A 693 -6.03 -23.68 10.94
C ASN A 693 -6.39 -24.23 9.58
N GLY A 694 -7.59 -23.94 9.13
CA GLY A 694 -8.06 -24.35 7.82
C GLY A 694 -9.33 -23.62 7.45
N GLY A 695 -9.67 -23.67 6.19
CA GLY A 695 -10.88 -23.04 5.70
C GLY A 695 -11.08 -23.18 4.22
N VAL A 696 -12.18 -22.59 3.76
CA VAL A 696 -12.58 -22.56 2.36
C VAL A 696 -12.80 -21.09 1.99
N SER A 697 -12.02 -20.61 1.04
CA SER A 697 -12.23 -19.29 0.44
C SER A 697 -13.16 -19.43 -0.77
N ASN A 698 -13.98 -18.40 -0.99
CA ASN A 698 -14.94 -18.39 -2.10
C ASN A 698 -15.81 -19.67 -2.15
N LEU A 699 -16.52 -19.93 -1.07
CA LEU A 699 -17.30 -21.16 -0.84
C LEU A 699 -18.26 -21.51 -1.98
N PHE A 700 -18.84 -20.49 -2.64
CA PHE A 700 -19.79 -20.68 -3.74
C PHE A 700 -19.15 -20.64 -5.13
N ASP A 701 -17.82 -20.64 -5.19
CA ASP A 701 -17.03 -20.65 -6.42
C ASP A 701 -17.42 -19.55 -7.41
N LYS A 702 -17.64 -18.34 -6.89
CA LYS A 702 -17.95 -17.20 -7.74
C LYS A 702 -16.70 -16.78 -8.51
N GLN A 703 -16.71 -17.02 -9.81
CA GLN A 703 -15.61 -16.69 -10.71
C GLN A 703 -15.98 -15.51 -11.59
N LEU A 704 -15.02 -14.63 -11.81
CA LEU A 704 -15.08 -13.56 -12.77
C LEU A 704 -14.01 -13.85 -13.84
N TYR A 705 -14.44 -14.49 -14.91
CA TYR A 705 -13.55 -14.74 -16.04
C TYR A 705 -13.32 -13.48 -16.84
N ARG A 706 -12.10 -13.32 -17.31
CA ARG A 706 -11.74 -12.25 -18.23
C ARG A 706 -12.07 -12.64 -19.64
N GLU A 707 -12.51 -11.63 -20.36
CA GLU A 707 -12.66 -11.70 -21.79
C GLU A 707 -11.41 -11.18 -22.49
N ASN A 708 -11.19 -11.60 -23.72
CA ASN A 708 -10.00 -11.30 -24.48
C ASN A 708 -9.83 -9.81 -24.84
N ASP A 709 -10.91 -9.07 -24.94
CA ASP A 709 -10.91 -7.63 -25.21
C ASP A 709 -10.60 -6.77 -23.98
N GLY A 710 -10.06 -7.40 -22.95
CA GLY A 710 -9.63 -6.77 -21.71
C GLY A 710 -10.74 -6.61 -20.71
N ALA A 711 -10.56 -7.19 -19.54
CA ALA A 711 -11.44 -6.93 -18.43
C ALA A 711 -10.99 -5.70 -17.68
N SER A 712 -11.93 -4.87 -17.28
CA SER A 712 -11.67 -3.67 -16.50
C SER A 712 -11.47 -3.96 -15.01
N THR A 713 -11.40 -5.22 -14.60
CA THR A 713 -11.37 -5.61 -13.20
C THR A 713 -10.37 -6.72 -12.94
N TYR A 714 -10.04 -6.84 -11.69
CA TYR A 714 -9.30 -7.89 -11.08
C TYR A 714 -10.07 -9.22 -11.14
N ASN A 715 -9.36 -10.30 -11.51
CA ASN A 715 -9.94 -11.64 -11.54
C ASN A 715 -10.01 -12.22 -10.11
N GLU A 716 -11.21 -12.46 -9.61
CA GLU A 716 -11.36 -13.11 -8.30
C GLU A 716 -11.00 -14.60 -8.41
N PRO A 717 -10.16 -15.13 -7.50
CA PRO A 717 -9.87 -16.56 -7.43
C PRO A 717 -11.15 -17.37 -7.19
N GLY A 718 -11.22 -18.54 -7.75
CA GLY A 718 -12.28 -19.51 -7.48
C GLY A 718 -12.20 -20.11 -6.07
N ARG A 719 -13.05 -21.11 -5.81
CA ARG A 719 -13.03 -21.83 -4.52
C ARG A 719 -11.67 -22.47 -4.28
N ALA A 720 -11.13 -22.28 -3.08
CA ALA A 720 -9.88 -22.86 -2.66
C ALA A 720 -9.95 -23.32 -1.20
N TYR A 721 -9.15 -24.33 -0.89
CA TYR A 721 -9.02 -24.91 0.44
C TYR A 721 -7.65 -24.55 1.01
N TYR A 722 -7.62 -23.98 2.20
CA TYR A 722 -6.35 -23.70 2.84
C TYR A 722 -6.20 -24.45 4.17
N ALA A 723 -4.97 -24.75 4.51
CA ALA A 723 -4.58 -25.34 5.77
C ALA A 723 -3.24 -24.77 6.23
N GLY A 724 -3.11 -24.63 7.53
CA GLY A 724 -1.89 -24.14 8.15
C GLY A 724 -1.59 -24.83 9.48
N VAL A 725 -0.31 -24.86 9.83
CA VAL A 725 0.20 -25.35 11.11
C VAL A 725 1.23 -24.37 11.62
N THR A 726 1.11 -23.97 12.87
CA THR A 726 2.10 -23.12 13.55
C THR A 726 2.55 -23.82 14.82
N MET A 727 3.86 -24.06 14.92
CA MET A 727 4.53 -24.52 16.14
C MET A 727 5.24 -23.34 16.77
N SER A 728 5.04 -23.12 18.07
CA SER A 728 5.65 -22.01 18.82
C SER A 728 6.16 -22.48 20.20
N PHE A 729 7.13 -21.76 20.75
CA PHE A 729 7.68 -21.97 22.10
C PHE A 729 7.94 -20.65 22.80
#